data_5e647ca953ad3993d4c54b807052ee73
#
_entry.id   5e647ca953ad3993d4c54b807052ee73
#
_cell.length_a   1.000
_cell.length_b   1.000
_cell.length_c   1.000
_cell.angle_alpha   90.00
_cell.angle_beta   90.00
_cell.angle_gamma   90.00
#
_symmetry.space_group_name_H-M   'P 1'
#
loop_
_entity.id
_entity.type
_entity.pdbx_description
1 polymer ?
#
loop_
_entity_poly.entity_id
_entity_poly.type
_entity_poly.pdbx_seq_one_letter_code
_entity_poly.pdbx_strand_id
1 'polypeptide(L)'
;MKQLFFGLLLSMHFMSYAQTNKKEVLFTIDDKPYYTDEFSRVYNKNLDLVKDESQKDLTQYLELFIGYKLKITKANKLGLQNGEAYKTELASYRTQLSKNYLADSKVTKELVEEGYQRSLKEVKAAHILLLVDENAAPEDTLKAYNKLLEIRQRALNGEDFGKLAVENSQDPSAKDNGGDLGYFTSFRMVYAFENAAYKTPVGKISMPIRTRFGFHIIKVEDVRDNRGEVTVAHIMILNPKEDNAEEKAKAKKTIEDIYQKLQQGESFESLAKQFSDDKSSSSKGGVLARFGSGQLSSEEFENAAFALTKEKPLSAPFQSKFGWHIVKLIEKHPVRTFDEMKVELENKVSKDDRSRLITNSLNEKLHKKYAIKRDDKVYNAVAKVVTNDYYDNKWELPADTKAFDKKLFAVSDKVVTGTNFLIYLKTQQKAGITLKPIAKLVDTNYQKFVDEQLTAYYTDHLETEFPEFSNVMDEYRDGLLLFDLMEKEIWDRSKTDTIGLKKFYDNQKFVYQWKNRVDVVIASSTNLDIIKKAQKMMKQSVAPEKIKEALNPKDKVLVMTNTGVFEEGSDALPKTLKFEVGVSDIIKEGDYYFVTKVNKVLPAGEKTLEECKGKVINDYQQYLEQNWVEELKKEFTIKTFPDVFERVKKELKK
;
A
#
# COMPACT_ATOMS: atom_id res chain seq x y z
N MET A 1 -12.10 15.78 -5.73
CA MET A 1 -11.09 16.79 -5.33
C MET A 1 -10.33 16.45 -4.03
N LYS A 2 -10.90 15.73 -3.04
CA LYS A 2 -10.16 15.29 -1.83
C LYS A 2 -8.99 14.32 -2.11
N GLN A 3 -8.98 13.60 -3.22
CA GLN A 3 -7.94 12.60 -3.55
C GLN A 3 -6.71 13.17 -4.30
N LEU A 4 -6.75 14.38 -4.80
CA LEU A 4 -5.64 14.98 -5.57
C LEU A 4 -4.61 15.73 -4.70
N PHE A 5 -4.95 16.10 -3.47
CA PHE A 5 -4.02 16.72 -2.51
C PHE A 5 -3.19 15.71 -1.71
N PHE A 6 -3.62 14.44 -1.66
CA PHE A 6 -2.96 13.36 -0.90
C PHE A 6 -1.78 12.70 -1.61
N GLY A 7 -1.61 12.92 -2.91
CA GLY A 7 -0.58 12.26 -3.73
C GLY A 7 0.85 12.84 -3.64
N LEU A 8 1.05 13.95 -2.93
CA LEU A 8 2.32 14.72 -3.00
C LEU A 8 3.23 14.56 -1.76
N LEU A 9 2.90 13.68 -0.81
CA LEU A 9 3.61 13.59 0.48
C LEU A 9 4.43 12.31 0.70
N LEU A 10 4.64 11.46 -0.30
CA LEU A 10 5.26 10.14 -0.09
C LEU A 10 6.52 9.87 -0.95
N SER A 11 7.44 10.84 -1.05
CA SER A 11 8.81 10.54 -1.46
C SER A 11 9.82 11.19 -0.49
N MET A 12 10.05 10.53 0.65
CA MET A 12 11.13 10.91 1.55
C MET A 12 12.45 10.33 1.05
N HIS A 13 13.26 11.14 0.41
CA HIS A 13 14.71 10.90 0.35
C HIS A 13 15.34 11.59 1.55
N PHE A 14 15.84 10.80 2.52
CA PHE A 14 16.63 11.28 3.63
C PHE A 14 18.00 11.72 3.10
N MET A 15 18.16 13.00 2.82
CA MET A 15 19.48 13.64 2.84
C MET A 15 19.56 14.46 4.12
N SER A 16 20.32 13.94 5.09
CA SER A 16 20.70 14.65 6.31
C SER A 16 21.68 15.77 5.98
N TYR A 17 21.17 16.97 5.76
CA TYR A 17 21.98 18.18 5.89
C TYR A 17 21.90 18.67 7.33
N ALA A 18 22.89 18.33 8.14
CA ALA A 18 23.11 18.97 9.43
C ALA A 18 23.67 20.37 9.19
N GLN A 19 22.81 21.32 8.88
CA GLN A 19 23.12 22.74 8.95
C GLN A 19 22.52 23.27 10.27
N THR A 20 23.39 23.61 11.23
CA THR A 20 23.02 24.32 12.46
C THR A 20 22.66 25.77 12.10
N ASN A 21 21.49 26.00 11.50
CA ASN A 21 20.98 27.35 11.34
C ASN A 21 20.60 27.90 12.72
N LYS A 22 21.19 29.02 13.11
CA LYS A 22 20.77 29.74 14.31
C LYS A 22 19.30 30.08 14.20
N LYS A 23 18.50 29.66 15.17
CA LYS A 23 17.08 29.94 15.26
C LYS A 23 16.90 31.42 15.62
N GLU A 24 16.79 32.30 14.60
CA GLU A 24 16.52 33.73 14.77
C GLU A 24 15.08 34.05 14.38
N VAL A 25 14.51 35.09 15.00
CA VAL A 25 13.16 35.54 14.65
C VAL A 25 13.21 36.28 13.32
N LEU A 26 12.50 35.75 12.30
CA LEU A 26 12.43 36.33 10.97
C LEU A 26 11.36 37.42 10.87
N PHE A 27 10.22 37.21 11.47
CA PHE A 27 9.12 38.16 11.63
C PHE A 27 8.21 37.74 12.78
N THR A 28 7.31 38.65 13.22
CA THR A 28 6.22 38.32 14.13
C THR A 28 4.88 38.65 13.51
N ILE A 29 3.84 37.88 13.88
CA ILE A 29 2.43 38.23 13.64
C ILE A 29 1.80 38.43 15.03
N ASP A 30 1.33 39.63 15.31
CA ASP A 30 1.12 40.12 16.66
C ASP A 30 2.39 39.88 17.50
N ASP A 31 2.29 39.19 18.61
CA ASP A 31 3.47 38.87 19.44
C ASP A 31 4.07 37.48 19.18
N LYS A 32 3.48 36.69 18.25
CA LYS A 32 3.95 35.33 17.94
C LYS A 32 5.14 35.38 16.99
N PRO A 33 6.33 34.85 17.37
CA PRO A 33 7.50 34.83 16.52
C PRO A 33 7.46 33.66 15.51
N TYR A 34 8.01 33.94 14.31
CA TYR A 34 8.30 32.97 13.26
C TYR A 34 9.78 33.00 12.93
N TYR A 35 10.39 31.82 12.73
CA TYR A 35 11.82 31.66 12.77
C TYR A 35 12.46 31.33 11.42
N THR A 36 13.76 31.61 11.30
CA THR A 36 14.55 31.42 10.08
C THR A 36 14.68 29.97 9.67
N ASP A 37 14.75 29.04 10.62
CA ASP A 37 14.87 27.60 10.38
C ASP A 37 13.65 27.02 9.67
N GLU A 38 12.44 27.40 10.10
CA GLU A 38 11.20 27.00 9.45
C GLU A 38 11.11 27.55 8.03
N PHE A 39 11.38 28.84 7.85
CA PHE A 39 11.39 29.51 6.55
C PHE A 39 12.34 28.80 5.57
N SER A 40 13.59 28.59 5.98
CA SER A 40 14.63 27.96 5.15
C SER A 40 14.27 26.53 4.80
N ARG A 41 13.72 25.78 5.75
CA ARG A 41 13.29 24.39 5.53
C ARG A 41 12.17 24.32 4.52
N VAL A 42 11.12 25.14 4.67
CA VAL A 42 9.96 25.14 3.75
C VAL A 42 10.35 25.66 2.38
N TYR A 43 11.23 26.67 2.30
CA TYR A 43 11.77 27.17 1.03
C TYR A 43 12.53 26.08 0.28
N ASN A 44 13.50 25.42 0.92
CA ASN A 44 14.32 24.37 0.30
C ASN A 44 13.46 23.18 -0.15
N LYS A 45 12.47 22.79 0.64
CA LYS A 45 11.55 21.70 0.28
C LYS A 45 10.74 22.01 -0.98
N ASN A 46 10.38 23.28 -1.18
CA ASN A 46 9.56 23.69 -2.32
C ASN A 46 10.38 23.99 -3.58
N LEU A 47 11.70 24.20 -3.48
CA LEU A 47 12.56 24.52 -4.64
C LEU A 47 12.45 23.48 -5.75
N ASP A 48 12.39 22.21 -5.42
CA ASP A 48 12.31 21.11 -6.39
C ASP A 48 10.95 21.04 -7.10
N LEU A 49 9.92 21.66 -6.53
CA LEU A 49 8.57 21.68 -7.07
C LEU A 49 8.28 22.90 -7.95
N VAL A 50 9.09 23.96 -7.80
CA VAL A 50 8.90 25.24 -8.48
C VAL A 50 9.53 25.20 -9.88
N LYS A 51 8.69 25.32 -10.92
CA LYS A 51 9.12 25.36 -12.32
C LYS A 51 9.46 26.78 -12.82
N ASP A 52 8.96 27.81 -12.13
CA ASP A 52 9.14 29.22 -12.52
C ASP A 52 10.23 29.85 -11.67
N GLU A 53 11.31 30.33 -12.33
CA GLU A 53 12.43 30.97 -11.66
C GLU A 53 12.04 32.21 -10.86
N SER A 54 10.96 32.93 -11.25
CA SER A 54 10.47 34.10 -10.51
C SER A 54 9.97 33.70 -9.11
N GLN A 55 9.43 32.51 -8.96
CA GLN A 55 8.96 31.98 -7.67
C GLN A 55 10.11 31.55 -6.74
N LYS A 56 11.33 31.49 -7.24
CA LYS A 56 12.55 31.24 -6.44
C LYS A 56 13.10 32.53 -5.83
N ASP A 57 12.54 33.70 -6.14
CA ASP A 57 12.95 34.95 -5.49
C ASP A 57 12.59 34.91 -4.00
N LEU A 58 13.62 34.99 -3.16
CA LEU A 58 13.47 34.89 -1.70
C LEU A 58 12.60 35.99 -1.11
N THR A 59 12.54 37.19 -1.74
CA THR A 59 11.71 38.30 -1.24
C THR A 59 10.24 38.01 -1.52
N GLN A 60 9.92 37.57 -2.72
CA GLN A 60 8.56 37.16 -3.06
C GLN A 60 8.14 35.97 -2.22
N TYR A 61 9.04 35.01 -2.01
CA TYR A 61 8.76 33.84 -1.18
C TYR A 61 8.52 34.21 0.31
N LEU A 62 9.21 35.20 0.84
CA LEU A 62 8.93 35.71 2.20
C LEU A 62 7.52 36.28 2.28
N GLU A 63 7.07 37.05 1.30
CA GLU A 63 5.70 37.58 1.27
C GLU A 63 4.65 36.46 1.22
N LEU A 64 4.90 35.41 0.40
CA LEU A 64 4.03 34.24 0.35
C LEU A 64 4.00 33.51 1.69
N PHE A 65 5.15 33.35 2.35
CA PHE A 65 5.26 32.67 3.62
C PHE A 65 4.57 33.48 4.75
N ILE A 66 4.69 34.81 4.76
CA ILE A 66 3.95 35.68 5.68
C ILE A 66 2.44 35.52 5.44
N GLY A 67 1.99 35.56 4.18
CA GLY A 67 0.58 35.35 3.82
C GLY A 67 0.05 34.00 4.29
N TYR A 68 0.85 32.94 4.13
CA TYR A 68 0.53 31.62 4.66
C TYR A 68 0.36 31.62 6.19
N LYS A 69 1.31 32.21 6.92
CA LYS A 69 1.27 32.27 8.39
C LYS A 69 0.15 33.18 8.92
N LEU A 70 -0.25 34.21 8.17
CA LEU A 70 -1.44 35.03 8.48
C LEU A 70 -2.72 34.18 8.41
N LYS A 71 -2.85 33.35 7.37
CA LYS A 71 -3.99 32.43 7.23
C LYS A 71 -4.04 31.44 8.40
N ILE A 72 -2.92 30.85 8.79
CA ILE A 72 -2.84 29.95 9.94
C ILE A 72 -3.20 30.68 11.25
N THR A 73 -2.72 31.90 11.43
CA THR A 73 -3.07 32.73 12.59
C THR A 73 -4.56 32.98 12.64
N LYS A 74 -5.17 33.29 11.50
CA LYS A 74 -6.64 33.48 11.38
C LYS A 74 -7.41 32.21 11.73
N ALA A 75 -6.98 31.06 11.22
CA ALA A 75 -7.59 29.75 11.52
C ALA A 75 -7.58 29.47 13.03
N ASN A 76 -6.45 29.70 13.68
CA ASN A 76 -6.31 29.56 15.14
C ASN A 76 -7.20 30.55 15.91
N LYS A 77 -7.27 31.82 15.46
CA LYS A 77 -8.15 32.82 16.07
C LYS A 77 -9.63 32.44 15.97
N LEU A 78 -10.02 31.78 14.89
CA LEU A 78 -11.37 31.23 14.70
C LEU A 78 -11.62 29.92 15.46
N GLY A 79 -10.62 29.36 16.11
CA GLY A 79 -10.73 28.12 16.90
C GLY A 79 -10.87 26.85 16.07
N LEU A 80 -10.45 26.83 14.79
CA LEU A 80 -10.61 25.67 13.91
C LEU A 80 -9.85 24.43 14.43
N GLN A 81 -8.74 24.63 15.15
CA GLN A 81 -7.98 23.56 15.81
C GLN A 81 -8.77 22.78 16.89
N ASN A 82 -9.91 23.32 17.34
CA ASN A 82 -10.75 22.69 18.35
C ASN A 82 -11.80 21.73 17.74
N GLY A 83 -11.96 21.73 16.41
CA GLY A 83 -12.90 20.87 15.69
C GLY A 83 -12.60 19.39 15.88
N GLU A 84 -13.64 18.55 16.04
CA GLU A 84 -13.48 17.11 16.21
C GLU A 84 -12.91 16.43 14.95
N ALA A 85 -13.29 16.89 13.77
CA ALA A 85 -12.74 16.41 12.50
C ALA A 85 -11.24 16.68 12.42
N TYR A 86 -10.80 17.89 12.76
CA TYR A 86 -9.39 18.26 12.80
C TYR A 86 -8.58 17.38 13.76
N LYS A 87 -9.08 17.20 15.00
CA LYS A 87 -8.41 16.39 16.03
C LYS A 87 -8.29 14.92 15.61
N THR A 88 -9.37 14.36 15.04
CA THR A 88 -9.41 12.98 14.58
C THR A 88 -8.42 12.75 13.43
N GLU A 89 -8.40 13.65 12.46
CA GLU A 89 -7.50 13.57 11.29
C GLU A 89 -6.04 13.70 11.73
N LEU A 90 -5.75 14.69 12.59
CA LEU A 90 -4.40 14.89 13.13
C LEU A 90 -3.91 13.68 13.93
N ALA A 91 -4.75 13.09 14.79
CA ALA A 91 -4.43 11.91 15.56
C ALA A 91 -4.19 10.68 14.66
N SER A 92 -5.00 10.52 13.61
CA SER A 92 -4.85 9.47 12.61
C SER A 92 -3.50 9.58 11.88
N TYR A 93 -3.18 10.78 11.41
CA TYR A 93 -1.91 11.03 10.73
C TYR A 93 -0.70 10.81 11.64
N ARG A 94 -0.77 11.34 12.89
CA ARG A 94 0.27 11.13 13.89
C ARG A 94 0.52 9.64 14.14
N THR A 95 -0.56 8.86 14.24
CA THR A 95 -0.47 7.40 14.41
C THR A 95 0.20 6.72 13.22
N GLN A 96 -0.09 7.16 12.00
CA GLN A 96 0.56 6.64 10.79
C GLN A 96 2.05 6.99 10.73
N LEU A 97 2.39 8.25 11.00
CA LEU A 97 3.76 8.73 10.97
C LEU A 97 4.62 8.06 12.04
N SER A 98 4.07 7.86 13.25
CA SER A 98 4.78 7.24 14.39
C SER A 98 5.24 5.81 14.11
N LYS A 99 4.56 5.07 13.22
CA LYS A 99 4.93 3.68 12.89
C LYS A 99 6.39 3.54 12.43
N ASN A 100 6.91 4.53 11.72
CA ASN A 100 8.30 4.52 11.25
C ASN A 100 9.31 4.65 12.40
N TYR A 101 8.89 5.20 13.54
CA TYR A 101 9.70 5.38 14.75
C TYR A 101 9.54 4.24 15.75
N LEU A 102 8.50 3.41 15.56
CA LEU A 102 8.21 2.23 16.39
C LEU A 102 8.82 0.94 15.83
N ALA A 103 9.69 1.05 14.84
CA ALA A 103 10.45 -0.06 14.28
C ALA A 103 11.95 0.25 14.34
N ASP A 104 12.75 -0.74 14.69
CA ASP A 104 14.20 -0.62 14.54
C ASP A 104 14.57 -0.69 13.06
N SER A 105 14.78 0.46 12.44
CA SER A 105 15.07 0.57 11.00
C SER A 105 16.32 -0.21 10.57
N LYS A 106 17.33 -0.29 11.45
CA LYS A 106 18.56 -1.05 11.19
C LYS A 106 18.26 -2.55 11.15
N VAL A 107 17.59 -3.08 12.18
CA VAL A 107 17.20 -4.49 12.25
C VAL A 107 16.21 -4.85 11.12
N THR A 108 15.27 -3.96 10.82
CA THR A 108 14.36 -4.15 9.70
C THR A 108 15.12 -4.29 8.38
N LYS A 109 16.06 -3.40 8.08
CA LYS A 109 16.88 -3.45 6.87
C LYS A 109 17.70 -4.74 6.80
N GLU A 110 18.35 -5.15 7.91
CA GLU A 110 19.12 -6.38 7.97
C GLU A 110 18.25 -7.62 7.70
N LEU A 111 17.02 -7.68 8.24
CA LEU A 111 16.09 -8.80 8.03
C LEU A 111 15.52 -8.81 6.61
N VAL A 112 15.30 -7.67 6.00
CA VAL A 112 14.86 -7.56 4.60
C VAL A 112 15.97 -8.03 3.66
N GLU A 113 17.21 -7.60 3.89
CA GLU A 113 18.38 -8.05 3.13
C GLU A 113 18.62 -9.55 3.31
N GLU A 114 18.57 -10.06 4.57
CA GLU A 114 18.66 -11.51 4.83
C GLU A 114 17.57 -12.29 4.08
N GLY A 115 16.33 -11.79 4.12
CA GLY A 115 15.19 -12.39 3.41
C GLY A 115 15.42 -12.47 1.90
N TYR A 116 16.00 -11.43 1.31
CA TYR A 116 16.39 -11.40 -0.08
C TYR A 116 17.50 -12.40 -0.39
N GLN A 117 18.61 -12.37 0.36
CA GLN A 117 19.74 -13.30 0.13
C GLN A 117 19.29 -14.74 0.24
N ARG A 118 18.40 -15.07 1.18
CA ARG A 118 17.80 -16.40 1.27
C ARG A 118 16.85 -16.70 0.11
N SER A 119 16.17 -15.72 -0.44
CA SER A 119 15.29 -15.91 -1.60
C SER A 119 16.04 -16.30 -2.87
N LEU A 120 17.34 -16.00 -2.95
CA LEU A 120 18.21 -16.42 -4.07
C LEU A 120 18.58 -17.91 -4.03
N LYS A 121 18.27 -18.61 -2.93
CA LYS A 121 18.59 -20.04 -2.73
C LYS A 121 17.32 -20.84 -2.40
N GLU A 122 17.37 -22.11 -2.72
CA GLU A 122 16.39 -23.11 -2.31
C GLU A 122 17.09 -24.16 -1.46
N VAL A 123 16.48 -24.51 -0.32
CA VAL A 123 16.97 -25.51 0.63
C VAL A 123 16.06 -26.73 0.55
N LYS A 124 16.62 -27.94 0.36
CA LYS A 124 15.92 -29.21 0.53
C LYS A 124 16.21 -29.74 1.92
N ALA A 125 15.17 -30.02 2.69
CA ALA A 125 15.33 -30.51 4.04
C ALA A 125 14.23 -31.49 4.45
N ALA A 126 14.58 -32.36 5.42
CA ALA A 126 13.63 -33.18 6.15
C ALA A 126 13.62 -32.76 7.63
N HIS A 127 12.51 -32.98 8.34
CA HIS A 127 12.40 -32.63 9.75
C HIS A 127 11.71 -33.69 10.61
N ILE A 128 11.95 -33.60 11.92
CA ILE A 128 11.20 -34.34 12.96
C ILE A 128 10.68 -33.31 13.94
N LEU A 129 9.37 -33.30 14.18
CA LEU A 129 8.68 -32.39 15.09
C LEU A 129 8.19 -33.15 16.32
N LEU A 130 8.44 -32.60 17.51
CA LEU A 130 7.70 -32.91 18.72
C LEU A 130 6.86 -31.70 19.14
N LEU A 131 5.55 -31.86 19.19
CA LEU A 131 4.61 -30.81 19.56
C LEU A 131 4.79 -30.40 21.02
N VAL A 132 4.91 -29.12 21.26
CA VAL A 132 4.99 -28.55 22.60
C VAL A 132 4.29 -27.19 22.57
N ASP A 133 3.27 -27.02 23.39
CA ASP A 133 2.56 -25.76 23.50
C ASP A 133 3.54 -24.59 23.77
N GLU A 134 3.27 -23.41 23.21
CA GLU A 134 4.13 -22.24 23.38
C GLU A 134 4.30 -21.88 24.86
N ASN A 135 3.27 -22.10 25.68
CA ASN A 135 3.22 -21.83 27.10
C ASN A 135 3.44 -23.09 27.98
N ALA A 136 3.93 -24.19 27.40
CA ALA A 136 4.19 -25.42 28.14
C ALA A 136 5.10 -25.23 29.35
N ALA A 137 4.93 -26.08 30.36
CA ALA A 137 5.78 -26.08 31.54
C ALA A 137 7.26 -26.34 31.15
N PRO A 138 8.21 -25.80 31.91
CA PRO A 138 9.65 -26.04 31.65
C PRO A 138 10.03 -27.49 31.59
N GLU A 139 9.40 -28.35 32.38
CA GLU A 139 9.63 -29.81 32.42
C GLU A 139 9.24 -30.48 31.08
N ASP A 140 8.05 -30.15 30.54
CA ASP A 140 7.56 -30.68 29.27
C ASP A 140 8.45 -30.20 28.11
N THR A 141 8.85 -28.91 28.17
CA THR A 141 9.78 -28.30 27.22
C THR A 141 11.12 -29.05 27.22
N LEU A 142 11.69 -29.32 28.40
CA LEU A 142 12.97 -30.02 28.55
C LEU A 142 12.87 -31.48 28.10
N LYS A 143 11.76 -32.17 28.42
CA LYS A 143 11.51 -33.56 27.98
C LYS A 143 11.50 -33.68 26.46
N ALA A 144 10.78 -32.80 25.77
CA ALA A 144 10.73 -32.80 24.31
C ALA A 144 12.11 -32.49 23.69
N TYR A 145 12.81 -31.50 24.24
CA TYR A 145 14.17 -31.14 23.79
C TYR A 145 15.14 -32.33 23.91
N ASN A 146 15.19 -32.99 25.09
CA ASN A 146 16.06 -34.15 25.34
C ASN A 146 15.68 -35.33 24.42
N LYS A 147 14.39 -35.55 24.20
CA LYS A 147 13.95 -36.63 23.28
C LYS A 147 14.44 -36.39 21.86
N LEU A 148 14.41 -35.16 21.36
CA LEU A 148 14.96 -34.83 20.05
C LEU A 148 16.48 -34.93 20.00
N LEU A 149 17.18 -34.65 21.10
CA LEU A 149 18.63 -34.92 21.18
C LEU A 149 18.96 -36.43 21.03
N GLU A 150 18.17 -37.33 21.68
CA GLU A 150 18.30 -38.75 21.52
C GLU A 150 18.07 -39.20 20.07
N ILE A 151 16.98 -38.73 19.43
CA ILE A 151 16.65 -39.03 18.04
C ILE A 151 17.75 -38.52 17.11
N ARG A 152 18.21 -37.30 17.34
CA ARG A 152 19.33 -36.71 16.59
C ARG A 152 20.60 -37.58 16.72
N GLN A 153 20.93 -38.10 17.91
CA GLN A 153 22.09 -38.92 18.10
C GLN A 153 21.95 -40.29 17.35
N ARG A 154 20.75 -40.86 17.32
CA ARG A 154 20.47 -42.08 16.52
C ARG A 154 20.72 -41.81 15.04
N ALA A 155 20.23 -40.70 14.52
CA ALA A 155 20.47 -40.31 13.12
C ALA A 155 21.97 -40.07 12.82
N LEU A 156 22.70 -39.42 13.75
CA LEU A 156 24.15 -39.22 13.62
C LEU A 156 24.95 -40.52 13.66
N ASN A 157 24.42 -41.54 14.32
CA ASN A 157 25.02 -42.91 14.36
C ASN A 157 24.66 -43.74 13.12
N GLY A 158 23.96 -43.15 12.11
CA GLY A 158 23.70 -43.78 10.84
C GLY A 158 22.31 -44.39 10.67
N GLU A 159 21.42 -44.23 11.65
CA GLU A 159 20.01 -44.64 11.50
C GLU A 159 19.31 -43.72 10.47
N ASP A 160 18.46 -44.30 9.63
CA ASP A 160 17.79 -43.58 8.57
C ASP A 160 16.86 -42.48 9.11
N PHE A 161 17.07 -41.23 8.68
CA PHE A 161 16.35 -40.10 9.20
C PHE A 161 14.84 -40.13 8.86
N GLY A 162 14.50 -40.64 7.67
CA GLY A 162 13.10 -40.79 7.24
C GLY A 162 12.36 -41.81 8.10
N LYS A 163 12.99 -42.96 8.43
CA LYS A 163 12.41 -43.94 9.35
C LYS A 163 12.21 -43.35 10.75
N LEU A 164 13.23 -42.63 11.24
CA LEU A 164 13.11 -41.90 12.51
C LEU A 164 11.98 -40.89 12.53
N ALA A 165 11.75 -40.22 11.40
CA ALA A 165 10.64 -39.27 11.25
C ALA A 165 9.29 -39.99 11.28
N VAL A 166 9.13 -41.08 10.53
CA VAL A 166 7.89 -41.90 10.56
C VAL A 166 7.57 -42.41 11.96
N GLU A 167 8.60 -42.85 12.73
CA GLU A 167 8.43 -43.41 14.06
C GLU A 167 8.14 -42.35 15.15
N ASN A 168 8.77 -41.18 15.07
CA ASN A 168 8.84 -40.26 16.19
C ASN A 168 8.21 -38.90 15.92
N SER A 169 8.08 -38.48 14.65
CA SER A 169 7.54 -37.15 14.33
C SER A 169 6.05 -37.06 14.62
N GLN A 170 5.65 -35.94 15.22
CA GLN A 170 4.24 -35.58 15.42
C GLN A 170 3.71 -34.66 14.32
N ASP A 171 4.49 -34.41 13.28
CA ASP A 171 3.98 -33.84 12.03
C ASP A 171 3.17 -34.94 11.30
N PRO A 172 1.86 -34.69 11.02
CA PRO A 172 1.02 -35.68 10.36
C PRO A 172 1.55 -36.16 9.02
N SER A 173 2.24 -35.32 8.25
CA SER A 173 2.79 -35.65 6.94
C SER A 173 4.00 -36.61 7.02
N ALA A 174 4.67 -36.66 8.14
CA ALA A 174 5.89 -37.48 8.29
C ALA A 174 5.65 -38.98 8.09
N LYS A 175 4.44 -39.47 8.30
CA LYS A 175 4.05 -40.86 8.07
C LYS A 175 4.13 -41.25 6.60
N ASP A 176 3.84 -40.30 5.71
CA ASP A 176 3.75 -40.53 4.28
C ASP A 176 5.04 -40.15 3.55
N ASN A 177 5.72 -39.09 4.02
CA ASN A 177 6.88 -38.50 3.34
C ASN A 177 8.21 -38.69 4.10
N GLY A 178 8.24 -39.37 5.27
CA GLY A 178 9.46 -39.51 6.07
C GLY A 178 10.02 -38.18 6.59
N GLY A 179 9.15 -37.16 6.72
CA GLY A 179 9.52 -35.79 7.15
C GLY A 179 10.14 -34.94 6.05
N ASP A 180 10.20 -35.42 4.80
CA ASP A 180 10.72 -34.64 3.65
C ASP A 180 9.79 -33.47 3.34
N LEU A 181 10.37 -32.28 3.29
CA LEU A 181 9.68 -31.02 2.98
C LEU A 181 9.90 -30.54 1.54
N GLY A 182 10.74 -31.28 0.78
CA GLY A 182 11.19 -30.83 -0.54
C GLY A 182 12.02 -29.58 -0.50
N TYR A 183 12.11 -28.88 -1.65
CA TYR A 183 12.79 -27.59 -1.74
C TYR A 183 11.87 -26.44 -1.32
N PHE A 184 12.41 -25.54 -0.53
CA PHE A 184 11.72 -24.28 -0.16
C PHE A 184 12.70 -23.12 -0.14
N THR A 185 12.16 -21.91 -0.29
CA THR A 185 12.90 -20.65 -0.19
C THR A 185 12.45 -19.84 1.04
N SER A 186 12.99 -18.63 1.24
CA SER A 186 12.64 -17.74 2.35
C SER A 186 11.13 -17.48 2.43
N PHE A 187 10.63 -17.18 3.63
CA PHE A 187 9.22 -16.91 3.96
C PHE A 187 8.23 -18.06 3.69
N ARG A 188 8.71 -19.27 3.45
CA ARG A 188 7.85 -20.46 3.30
C ARG A 188 7.67 -21.20 4.63
N MET A 189 8.65 -21.11 5.52
CA MET A 189 8.64 -21.71 6.85
C MET A 189 8.62 -20.60 7.92
N VAL A 190 8.23 -20.94 9.14
CA VAL A 190 8.35 -20.01 10.27
C VAL A 190 9.83 -19.63 10.46
N TYR A 191 10.09 -18.38 10.82
CA TYR A 191 11.44 -17.82 10.78
C TYR A 191 12.50 -18.64 11.55
N ALA A 192 12.16 -19.13 12.75
CA ALA A 192 13.09 -19.95 13.54
C ALA A 192 13.51 -21.24 12.81
N PHE A 193 12.56 -21.90 12.12
CA PHE A 193 12.82 -23.08 11.30
C PHE A 193 13.66 -22.71 10.07
N GLU A 194 13.25 -21.70 9.34
CA GLU A 194 13.98 -21.19 8.17
C GLU A 194 15.43 -20.85 8.54
N ASN A 195 15.62 -20.08 9.62
CA ASN A 195 16.94 -19.68 10.08
C ASN A 195 17.84 -20.88 10.40
N ALA A 196 17.29 -21.93 11.01
CA ALA A 196 18.03 -23.17 11.28
C ALA A 196 18.35 -23.92 9.99
N ALA A 197 17.41 -24.02 9.05
CA ALA A 197 17.62 -24.69 7.77
C ALA A 197 18.74 -24.02 6.95
N TYR A 198 18.71 -22.71 6.82
CA TYR A 198 19.73 -21.95 6.07
C TYR A 198 21.11 -21.93 6.75
N LYS A 199 21.17 -22.10 8.08
CA LYS A 199 22.45 -22.14 8.84
C LYS A 199 23.04 -23.55 8.99
N THR A 200 22.26 -24.58 8.77
CA THR A 200 22.74 -25.97 8.88
C THR A 200 23.43 -26.39 7.58
N PRO A 201 24.70 -26.82 7.61
CA PRO A 201 25.38 -27.26 6.41
C PRO A 201 24.71 -28.49 5.76
N VAL A 202 24.84 -28.63 4.43
CA VAL A 202 24.35 -29.78 3.68
C VAL A 202 24.87 -31.07 4.26
N GLY A 203 24.03 -32.08 4.38
CA GLY A 203 24.32 -33.39 4.97
C GLY A 203 24.36 -33.41 6.51
N LYS A 204 24.10 -32.26 7.19
CA LYS A 204 24.09 -32.16 8.65
C LYS A 204 22.67 -32.05 9.22
N ILE A 205 22.58 -32.35 10.52
CA ILE A 205 21.32 -32.27 11.29
C ILE A 205 21.46 -31.17 12.33
N SER A 206 20.50 -30.24 12.35
CA SER A 206 20.48 -29.13 13.30
C SER A 206 20.42 -29.62 14.77
N MET A 207 20.78 -28.73 15.70
CA MET A 207 20.33 -28.88 17.10
C MET A 207 18.81 -28.73 17.16
N PRO A 208 18.13 -29.26 18.24
CA PRO A 208 16.72 -28.98 18.41
C PRO A 208 16.46 -27.48 18.46
N ILE A 209 15.54 -27.00 17.62
CA ILE A 209 15.14 -25.61 17.55
C ILE A 209 13.69 -25.45 17.97
N ARG A 210 13.36 -24.34 18.62
CA ARG A 210 12.01 -24.03 19.09
C ARG A 210 11.26 -23.20 18.07
N THR A 211 10.03 -23.62 17.77
CA THR A 211 9.03 -22.82 17.04
C THR A 211 7.74 -22.73 17.86
N ARG A 212 6.75 -21.99 17.40
CA ARG A 212 5.41 -21.98 18.01
C ARG A 212 4.71 -23.33 18.03
N PHE A 213 5.11 -24.27 17.18
CA PHE A 213 4.53 -25.61 17.11
C PHE A 213 5.17 -26.60 18.10
N GLY A 214 6.43 -26.40 18.43
CA GLY A 214 7.18 -27.32 19.25
C GLY A 214 8.67 -27.26 18.96
N PHE A 215 9.36 -28.39 19.21
CA PHE A 215 10.76 -28.54 18.87
C PHE A 215 10.95 -29.33 17.58
N HIS A 216 11.93 -28.92 16.77
CA HIS A 216 12.29 -29.58 15.54
C HIS A 216 13.78 -29.90 15.52
N ILE A 217 14.16 -31.02 14.87
CA ILE A 217 15.48 -31.20 14.27
C ILE A 217 15.33 -31.25 12.77
N ILE A 218 16.28 -30.64 12.06
CA ILE A 218 16.22 -30.44 10.61
C ILE A 218 17.48 -31.07 10.00
N LYS A 219 17.30 -31.97 9.04
CA LYS A 219 18.37 -32.49 8.21
C LYS A 219 18.34 -31.74 6.89
N VAL A 220 19.42 -31.01 6.58
CA VAL A 220 19.55 -30.33 5.29
C VAL A 220 20.17 -31.31 4.28
N GLU A 221 19.49 -31.55 3.17
CA GLU A 221 19.90 -32.56 2.18
C GLU A 221 20.60 -31.89 1.00
N ASP A 222 20.13 -30.75 0.55
CA ASP A 222 20.69 -29.99 -0.58
C ASP A 222 20.43 -28.51 -0.48
N VAL A 223 21.27 -27.69 -1.14
CA VAL A 223 21.07 -26.23 -1.32
C VAL A 223 21.47 -25.90 -2.75
N ARG A 224 20.56 -25.22 -3.47
CA ARG A 224 20.78 -24.81 -4.85
C ARG A 224 20.36 -23.35 -5.07
N ASP A 225 20.74 -22.81 -6.22
CA ASP A 225 20.22 -21.52 -6.66
C ASP A 225 18.73 -21.60 -6.93
N ASN A 226 18.00 -20.54 -6.55
CA ASN A 226 16.57 -20.45 -6.82
C ASN A 226 16.33 -20.39 -8.33
N ARG A 227 15.53 -21.32 -8.82
CA ARG A 227 15.21 -21.46 -10.25
C ARG A 227 14.23 -20.40 -10.77
N GLY A 228 13.73 -19.50 -9.88
CA GLY A 228 12.67 -18.57 -10.18
C GLY A 228 11.31 -19.26 -10.23
N GLU A 229 10.45 -18.80 -11.11
CA GLU A 229 9.10 -19.36 -11.30
C GLU A 229 8.87 -19.67 -12.78
N VAL A 230 7.92 -20.56 -13.05
CA VAL A 230 7.53 -20.95 -14.41
C VAL A 230 6.03 -20.90 -14.59
N THR A 231 5.61 -20.53 -15.78
CA THR A 231 4.25 -20.73 -16.28
C THR A 231 4.31 -21.81 -17.35
N VAL A 232 3.54 -22.87 -17.17
CA VAL A 232 3.48 -24.00 -18.10
C VAL A 232 2.05 -24.37 -18.42
N ALA A 233 1.86 -25.08 -19.52
CA ALA A 233 0.66 -25.89 -19.77
C ALA A 233 1.01 -27.37 -19.61
N HIS A 234 0.07 -28.19 -19.13
CA HIS A 234 0.27 -29.62 -19.04
C HIS A 234 -0.92 -30.43 -19.55
N ILE A 235 -0.64 -31.66 -19.96
CA ILE A 235 -1.61 -32.71 -20.23
C ILE A 235 -1.31 -33.84 -19.25
N MET A 236 -2.31 -34.30 -18.52
CA MET A 236 -2.18 -35.35 -17.52
C MET A 236 -3.11 -36.52 -17.86
N ILE A 237 -2.60 -37.75 -17.79
CA ILE A 237 -3.39 -38.97 -17.77
C ILE A 237 -3.22 -39.58 -16.40
N LEU A 238 -4.32 -39.70 -15.64
CA LEU A 238 -4.29 -40.20 -14.26
C LEU A 238 -3.77 -41.62 -14.15
N ASN A 239 -3.10 -41.91 -13.04
CA ASN A 239 -2.86 -43.27 -12.65
C ASN A 239 -4.19 -44.00 -12.37
N PRO A 240 -4.32 -45.28 -12.79
CA PRO A 240 -5.49 -46.07 -12.42
C PRO A 240 -5.61 -46.20 -10.90
N LYS A 241 -6.87 -46.25 -10.42
CA LYS A 241 -7.16 -46.36 -8.97
C LYS A 241 -6.73 -47.72 -8.40
N GLU A 242 -6.78 -48.75 -9.20
CA GLU A 242 -6.37 -50.10 -8.83
C GLU A 242 -4.99 -50.43 -9.43
N ASP A 243 -4.23 -51.29 -8.78
CA ASP A 243 -2.90 -51.69 -9.26
C ASP A 243 -3.04 -52.71 -10.41
N ASN A 244 -3.65 -52.24 -11.51
CA ASN A 244 -3.90 -53.02 -12.71
C ASN A 244 -2.85 -52.72 -13.78
N ALA A 245 -2.03 -53.70 -14.13
CA ALA A 245 -0.97 -53.57 -15.09
C ALA A 245 -1.45 -53.19 -16.50
N GLU A 246 -2.61 -53.69 -16.93
CA GLU A 246 -3.21 -53.37 -18.25
C GLU A 246 -3.65 -51.91 -18.34
N GLU A 247 -4.30 -51.40 -17.29
CA GLU A 247 -4.73 -49.99 -17.23
C GLU A 247 -3.51 -49.04 -17.13
N LYS A 248 -2.47 -49.41 -16.40
CA LYS A 248 -1.20 -48.65 -16.37
C LYS A 248 -0.56 -48.60 -17.75
N ALA A 249 -0.50 -49.72 -18.47
CA ALA A 249 0.02 -49.77 -19.83
C ALA A 249 -0.81 -48.93 -20.80
N LYS A 250 -2.14 -48.92 -20.65
CA LYS A 250 -3.06 -48.10 -21.44
C LYS A 250 -2.83 -46.61 -21.18
N ALA A 251 -2.72 -46.19 -19.92
CA ALA A 251 -2.45 -44.79 -19.56
C ALA A 251 -1.11 -44.33 -20.18
N LYS A 252 -0.05 -45.15 -20.07
CA LYS A 252 1.23 -44.86 -20.69
C LYS A 252 1.12 -44.73 -22.21
N LYS A 253 0.44 -45.68 -22.87
CA LYS A 253 0.25 -45.61 -24.32
C LYS A 253 -0.52 -44.38 -24.74
N THR A 254 -1.57 -44.01 -24.00
CA THR A 254 -2.36 -42.83 -24.29
C THR A 254 -1.52 -41.55 -24.27
N ILE A 255 -0.66 -41.36 -23.26
CA ILE A 255 0.21 -40.19 -23.18
C ILE A 255 1.26 -40.17 -24.29
N GLU A 256 1.80 -41.36 -24.67
CA GLU A 256 2.75 -41.51 -25.77
C GLU A 256 2.08 -41.17 -27.12
N ASP A 257 0.86 -41.61 -27.37
CA ASP A 257 0.09 -41.27 -28.57
C ASP A 257 -0.18 -39.76 -28.65
N ILE A 258 -0.53 -39.12 -27.54
CA ILE A 258 -0.68 -37.66 -27.45
C ILE A 258 0.64 -36.97 -27.77
N TYR A 259 1.75 -37.45 -27.24
CA TYR A 259 3.09 -36.90 -27.53
C TYR A 259 3.44 -36.97 -29.00
N GLN A 260 3.15 -38.11 -29.67
CA GLN A 260 3.35 -38.22 -31.11
C GLN A 260 2.52 -37.22 -31.90
N LYS A 261 1.25 -36.99 -31.52
CA LYS A 261 0.39 -35.99 -32.13
C LYS A 261 0.95 -34.56 -31.98
N LEU A 262 1.49 -34.23 -30.79
CA LEU A 262 2.17 -32.96 -30.57
C LEU A 262 3.39 -32.79 -31.47
N GLN A 263 4.18 -33.88 -31.68
CA GLN A 263 5.34 -33.84 -32.61
C GLN A 263 4.91 -33.72 -34.09
N GLN A 264 3.71 -34.16 -34.44
CA GLN A 264 3.10 -33.98 -35.76
C GLN A 264 2.50 -32.58 -35.97
N GLY A 265 2.55 -31.69 -34.93
CA GLY A 265 2.12 -30.30 -35.02
C GLY A 265 0.68 -30.06 -34.56
N GLU A 266 0.00 -31.07 -33.96
CA GLU A 266 -1.30 -30.83 -33.35
C GLU A 266 -1.24 -29.82 -32.19
N SER A 267 -2.29 -29.04 -32.00
CA SER A 267 -2.35 -28.02 -30.98
C SER A 267 -2.33 -28.60 -29.56
N PHE A 268 -1.37 -28.16 -28.73
CA PHE A 268 -1.30 -28.55 -27.33
C PHE A 268 -2.59 -28.23 -26.58
N GLU A 269 -3.15 -27.05 -26.80
CA GLU A 269 -4.40 -26.60 -26.18
C GLU A 269 -5.57 -27.52 -26.54
N SER A 270 -5.69 -27.93 -27.81
CA SER A 270 -6.75 -28.81 -28.29
C SER A 270 -6.64 -30.19 -27.65
N LEU A 271 -5.41 -30.75 -27.61
CA LEU A 271 -5.16 -32.06 -27.01
C LEU A 271 -5.37 -32.03 -25.48
N ALA A 272 -5.00 -30.92 -24.80
CA ALA A 272 -5.26 -30.74 -23.38
C ALA A 272 -6.76 -30.72 -23.08
N LYS A 273 -7.55 -29.98 -23.87
CA LYS A 273 -9.02 -29.93 -23.73
C LYS A 273 -9.68 -31.29 -23.94
N GLN A 274 -9.17 -32.06 -24.89
CA GLN A 274 -9.75 -33.32 -25.30
C GLN A 274 -9.36 -34.50 -24.40
N PHE A 275 -8.11 -34.58 -23.99
CA PHE A 275 -7.55 -35.78 -23.39
C PHE A 275 -7.07 -35.62 -21.94
N SER A 276 -6.83 -34.38 -21.46
CA SER A 276 -6.31 -34.19 -20.10
C SER A 276 -7.34 -34.54 -19.03
N ASP A 277 -6.91 -35.38 -18.08
CA ASP A 277 -7.68 -35.73 -16.90
C ASP A 277 -7.64 -34.64 -15.81
N ASP A 278 -6.72 -33.67 -15.90
CA ASP A 278 -6.73 -32.53 -15.01
C ASP A 278 -7.85 -31.53 -15.41
N LYS A 279 -9.01 -31.70 -14.78
CA LYS A 279 -10.19 -30.88 -15.07
C LYS A 279 -10.04 -29.42 -14.62
N SER A 280 -9.08 -29.12 -13.75
CA SER A 280 -8.81 -27.75 -13.27
C SER A 280 -8.17 -26.88 -14.34
N SER A 281 -7.36 -27.45 -15.22
CA SER A 281 -6.60 -26.75 -16.26
C SER A 281 -7.00 -27.11 -17.70
N SER A 282 -7.56 -28.31 -17.95
CA SER A 282 -7.86 -28.78 -19.31
C SER A 282 -8.74 -27.82 -20.12
N SER A 283 -9.78 -27.23 -19.52
CA SER A 283 -10.67 -26.26 -20.19
C SER A 283 -9.93 -24.98 -20.64
N LYS A 284 -8.81 -24.66 -19.99
CA LYS A 284 -7.91 -23.54 -20.29
C LYS A 284 -6.70 -23.97 -21.15
N GLY A 285 -6.79 -25.11 -21.85
CA GLY A 285 -5.70 -25.63 -22.65
C GLY A 285 -4.52 -26.19 -21.84
N GLY A 286 -4.79 -26.60 -20.59
CA GLY A 286 -3.79 -27.17 -19.69
C GLY A 286 -2.94 -26.14 -18.94
N VAL A 287 -3.20 -24.83 -19.07
CA VAL A 287 -2.40 -23.76 -18.45
C VAL A 287 -2.56 -23.78 -16.93
N LEU A 288 -1.42 -23.86 -16.23
CA LEU A 288 -1.34 -23.78 -14.77
C LEU A 288 -1.03 -22.36 -14.32
N ALA A 289 -1.41 -22.06 -13.08
CA ALA A 289 -0.93 -20.86 -12.42
C ALA A 289 0.60 -20.89 -12.32
N ARG A 290 1.23 -19.74 -12.39
CA ARG A 290 2.67 -19.56 -12.19
C ARG A 290 3.10 -20.14 -10.85
N PHE A 291 4.19 -20.92 -10.83
CA PHE A 291 4.71 -21.59 -9.64
C PHE A 291 6.23 -21.61 -9.58
N GLY A 292 6.75 -21.65 -8.35
CA GLY A 292 8.16 -21.91 -8.03
C GLY A 292 8.36 -23.28 -7.40
N SER A 293 9.60 -23.60 -7.04
CA SER A 293 9.97 -24.86 -6.38
C SER A 293 9.23 -25.05 -5.05
N GLY A 294 8.78 -26.28 -4.79
CA GLY A 294 8.06 -26.65 -3.55
C GLY A 294 6.62 -26.14 -3.48
N GLN A 295 6.05 -25.65 -4.57
CA GLN A 295 4.67 -25.18 -4.61
C GLN A 295 3.69 -26.25 -5.15
N LEU A 296 4.21 -27.23 -5.86
CA LEU A 296 3.45 -28.37 -6.33
C LEU A 296 3.81 -29.63 -5.53
N SER A 297 2.83 -30.53 -5.43
CA SER A 297 3.01 -31.78 -4.66
C SER A 297 3.80 -32.88 -5.43
N SER A 298 4.53 -32.51 -6.49
CA SER A 298 5.34 -33.45 -7.28
C SER A 298 6.65 -32.78 -7.70
N GLU A 299 7.74 -33.29 -7.12
CA GLU A 299 9.10 -32.85 -7.47
C GLU A 299 9.44 -33.22 -8.91
N GLU A 300 8.98 -34.40 -9.39
CA GLU A 300 9.19 -34.85 -10.76
C GLU A 300 8.58 -33.90 -11.77
N PHE A 301 7.36 -33.40 -11.48
CA PHE A 301 6.68 -32.44 -12.33
C PHE A 301 7.42 -31.10 -12.34
N GLU A 302 7.81 -30.60 -11.18
CA GLU A 302 8.56 -29.34 -11.08
C GLU A 302 9.90 -29.46 -11.82
N ASN A 303 10.63 -30.53 -11.63
CA ASN A 303 11.92 -30.75 -12.30
C ASN A 303 11.76 -30.80 -13.81
N ALA A 304 10.74 -31.49 -14.32
CA ALA A 304 10.44 -31.50 -15.75
C ALA A 304 10.10 -30.10 -16.29
N ALA A 305 9.26 -29.33 -15.58
CA ALA A 305 8.87 -27.98 -15.96
C ALA A 305 10.07 -27.01 -16.00
N PHE A 306 10.91 -27.02 -14.96
CA PHE A 306 12.08 -26.15 -14.89
C PHE A 306 13.22 -26.53 -15.87
N ALA A 307 13.29 -27.81 -16.31
CA ALA A 307 14.24 -28.25 -17.32
C ALA A 307 13.93 -27.75 -18.73
N LEU A 308 12.69 -27.31 -19.00
CA LEU A 308 12.32 -26.82 -20.32
C LEU A 308 13.01 -25.50 -20.64
N THR A 309 13.29 -25.24 -21.91
CA THR A 309 13.87 -23.99 -22.41
C THR A 309 13.05 -23.49 -23.60
N LYS A 310 13.33 -22.28 -24.09
CA LYS A 310 12.67 -21.75 -25.28
C LYS A 310 12.97 -22.59 -26.54
N GLU A 311 14.15 -23.18 -26.61
CA GLU A 311 14.59 -24.04 -27.70
C GLU A 311 14.00 -25.47 -27.59
N LYS A 312 13.68 -25.87 -26.34
CA LYS A 312 13.11 -27.18 -26.01
C LYS A 312 11.89 -26.99 -25.12
N PRO A 313 10.77 -26.41 -25.66
CA PRO A 313 9.63 -25.99 -24.84
C PRO A 313 8.69 -27.14 -24.44
N LEU A 314 8.87 -28.35 -24.93
CA LEU A 314 8.01 -29.50 -24.70
C LEU A 314 8.80 -30.63 -24.01
N SER A 315 8.26 -31.20 -22.93
CA SER A 315 8.83 -32.38 -22.30
C SER A 315 8.50 -33.67 -23.06
N ALA A 316 9.35 -34.67 -22.96
CA ALA A 316 8.89 -36.04 -23.20
C ALA A 316 7.85 -36.46 -22.15
N PRO A 317 7.03 -37.51 -22.40
CA PRO A 317 6.16 -38.08 -21.37
C PRO A 317 6.97 -38.55 -20.15
N PHE A 318 6.52 -38.19 -18.96
CA PHE A 318 7.10 -38.64 -17.69
C PHE A 318 6.00 -38.97 -16.70
N GLN A 319 6.34 -39.75 -15.67
CA GLN A 319 5.40 -40.21 -14.66
C GLN A 319 5.63 -39.50 -13.33
N SER A 320 4.56 -39.14 -12.64
CA SER A 320 4.52 -38.71 -11.24
C SER A 320 3.61 -39.63 -10.43
N LYS A 321 3.50 -39.38 -9.13
CA LYS A 321 2.50 -40.06 -8.28
C LYS A 321 1.06 -39.87 -8.72
N PHE A 322 0.74 -38.84 -9.49
CA PHE A 322 -0.61 -38.53 -9.98
C PHE A 322 -0.94 -39.21 -11.30
N GLY A 323 0.06 -39.46 -12.14
CA GLY A 323 -0.14 -40.01 -13.49
C GLY A 323 0.98 -39.66 -14.45
N TRP A 324 0.69 -39.82 -15.73
CA TRP A 324 1.58 -39.47 -16.82
C TRP A 324 1.36 -38.02 -17.25
N HIS A 325 2.45 -37.31 -17.55
CA HIS A 325 2.41 -35.89 -17.91
C HIS A 325 3.20 -35.60 -19.16
N ILE A 326 2.74 -34.58 -19.91
CA ILE A 326 3.50 -33.81 -20.88
C ILE A 326 3.37 -32.35 -20.48
N VAL A 327 4.50 -31.65 -20.42
CA VAL A 327 4.54 -30.24 -20.00
C VAL A 327 5.08 -29.38 -21.15
N LYS A 328 4.43 -28.24 -21.39
CA LYS A 328 4.86 -27.23 -22.35
C LYS A 328 5.16 -25.93 -21.63
N LEU A 329 6.38 -25.41 -21.83
CA LEU A 329 6.78 -24.10 -21.31
C LEU A 329 6.02 -22.99 -22.00
N ILE A 330 5.46 -22.08 -21.21
CA ILE A 330 4.88 -20.82 -21.66
C ILE A 330 5.88 -19.70 -21.37
N GLU A 331 6.31 -19.56 -20.11
CA GLU A 331 7.20 -18.48 -19.70
C GLU A 331 8.06 -18.89 -18.50
N LYS A 332 9.32 -18.42 -18.46
CA LYS A 332 10.19 -18.48 -17.29
C LYS A 332 10.31 -17.10 -16.67
N HIS A 333 10.18 -17.04 -15.34
CA HIS A 333 10.27 -15.82 -14.57
C HIS A 333 11.49 -15.92 -13.64
N PRO A 334 12.60 -15.22 -13.96
CA PRO A 334 13.79 -15.26 -13.12
C PRO A 334 13.50 -14.62 -11.76
N VAL A 335 14.34 -14.89 -10.76
CA VAL A 335 14.28 -14.21 -9.47
C VAL A 335 14.49 -12.71 -9.70
N ARG A 336 13.62 -11.90 -9.17
CA ARG A 336 13.66 -10.44 -9.28
C ARG A 336 14.81 -9.85 -8.46
N THR A 337 15.28 -8.68 -8.85
CA THR A 337 16.32 -7.92 -8.13
C THR A 337 15.83 -7.47 -6.74
N PHE A 338 16.79 -7.09 -5.88
CA PHE A 338 16.46 -6.57 -4.55
C PHE A 338 15.52 -5.35 -4.61
N ASP A 339 15.81 -4.41 -5.51
CA ASP A 339 15.02 -3.19 -5.65
C ASP A 339 13.57 -3.47 -6.09
N GLU A 340 13.38 -4.43 -6.99
CA GLU A 340 12.04 -4.87 -7.43
C GLU A 340 11.26 -5.61 -6.33
N MET A 341 11.96 -6.26 -5.41
CA MET A 341 11.36 -7.06 -4.32
C MET A 341 11.26 -6.31 -3.00
N LYS A 342 11.96 -5.19 -2.83
CA LYS A 342 12.14 -4.52 -1.55
C LYS A 342 10.82 -4.28 -0.79
N VAL A 343 9.84 -3.66 -1.43
CA VAL A 343 8.54 -3.37 -0.80
C VAL A 343 7.79 -4.65 -0.41
N GLU A 344 7.85 -5.68 -1.25
CA GLU A 344 7.25 -6.98 -0.95
C GLU A 344 7.93 -7.66 0.25
N LEU A 345 9.27 -7.61 0.30
CA LEU A 345 10.07 -8.17 1.39
C LEU A 345 9.82 -7.44 2.71
N GLU A 346 9.76 -6.10 2.70
CA GLU A 346 9.39 -5.29 3.86
C GLU A 346 8.02 -5.69 4.41
N ASN A 347 7.04 -5.88 3.54
CA ASN A 347 5.71 -6.37 3.92
C ASN A 347 5.73 -7.80 4.48
N LYS A 348 6.55 -8.70 3.93
CA LYS A 348 6.70 -10.07 4.44
C LYS A 348 7.37 -10.07 5.82
N VAL A 349 8.45 -9.32 6.00
CA VAL A 349 9.18 -9.17 7.27
C VAL A 349 8.27 -8.62 8.36
N SER A 350 7.40 -7.65 8.04
CA SER A 350 6.48 -7.06 9.01
C SER A 350 5.35 -7.99 9.46
N LYS A 351 5.04 -9.03 8.67
CA LYS A 351 3.90 -9.94 8.92
C LYS A 351 4.28 -11.30 9.47
N ASP A 352 5.55 -11.68 9.39
CA ASP A 352 6.03 -12.95 9.90
C ASP A 352 6.69 -12.82 11.29
N ASP A 353 7.26 -13.92 11.82
CA ASP A 353 7.91 -13.94 13.14
C ASP A 353 9.13 -13.00 13.24
N ARG A 354 9.69 -12.50 12.13
CA ARG A 354 10.77 -11.49 12.11
C ARG A 354 10.32 -10.17 12.74
N SER A 355 9.02 -9.85 12.65
CA SER A 355 8.46 -8.66 13.29
C SER A 355 8.71 -8.62 14.80
N ARG A 356 8.74 -9.80 15.46
CA ARG A 356 9.08 -9.91 16.89
C ARG A 356 10.53 -9.48 17.18
N LEU A 357 11.47 -9.75 16.27
CA LEU A 357 12.87 -9.32 16.44
C LEU A 357 13.00 -7.81 16.36
N ILE A 358 12.25 -7.17 15.45
CA ILE A 358 12.21 -5.72 15.31
C ILE A 358 11.66 -5.10 16.58
N THR A 359 10.54 -5.63 17.10
CA THR A 359 9.92 -5.17 18.36
C THR A 359 10.86 -5.37 19.55
N ASN A 360 11.48 -6.54 19.67
CA ASN A 360 12.39 -6.83 20.76
C ASN A 360 13.62 -5.89 20.75
N SER A 361 14.16 -5.63 19.55
CA SER A 361 15.29 -4.68 19.41
C SER A 361 14.90 -3.26 19.83
N LEU A 362 13.68 -2.82 19.47
CA LEU A 362 13.16 -1.54 19.93
C LEU A 362 13.02 -1.53 21.46
N ASN A 363 12.38 -2.57 22.03
CA ASN A 363 12.19 -2.69 23.48
C ASN A 363 13.53 -2.64 24.24
N GLU A 364 14.54 -3.37 23.75
CA GLU A 364 15.90 -3.31 24.34
C GLU A 364 16.50 -1.89 24.32
N LYS A 365 16.31 -1.15 23.22
CA LYS A 365 16.74 0.25 23.12
C LYS A 365 15.99 1.13 24.11
N LEU A 366 14.66 0.94 24.24
CA LEU A 366 13.83 1.72 25.17
C LEU A 366 14.18 1.41 26.63
N HIS A 367 14.42 0.16 26.98
CA HIS A 367 14.91 -0.22 28.31
C HIS A 367 16.28 0.41 28.66
N LYS A 368 17.18 0.50 27.68
CA LYS A 368 18.48 1.19 27.89
C LYS A 368 18.31 2.70 28.03
N LYS A 369 17.37 3.29 27.29
CA LYS A 369 17.11 4.73 27.31
C LYS A 369 16.38 5.18 28.59
N TYR A 370 15.36 4.45 28.96
CA TYR A 370 14.51 4.74 30.11
C TYR A 370 14.75 3.70 31.21
N ALA A 371 15.80 3.86 31.98
CA ALA A 371 16.14 2.90 33.05
C ALA A 371 14.98 2.74 34.06
N ILE A 372 14.29 1.61 33.98
CA ILE A 372 13.18 1.28 34.85
C ILE A 372 13.68 0.65 36.15
N LYS A 373 13.19 1.14 37.28
CA LYS A 373 13.39 0.51 38.60
C LYS A 373 12.05 0.12 39.18
N ARG A 374 11.82 -1.19 39.31
CA ARG A 374 10.60 -1.76 39.91
C ARG A 374 10.62 -1.60 41.43
N ASP A 375 9.49 -1.18 42.00
CA ASP A 375 9.23 -1.31 43.43
C ASP A 375 8.73 -2.71 43.72
N ASP A 376 9.60 -3.57 44.27
CA ASP A 376 9.26 -4.97 44.52
C ASP A 376 8.19 -5.14 45.62
N LYS A 377 8.01 -4.18 46.53
CA LYS A 377 6.95 -4.22 47.53
C LYS A 377 5.58 -4.07 46.88
N VAL A 378 5.46 -3.12 45.93
CA VAL A 378 4.23 -2.89 45.19
C VAL A 378 3.97 -4.05 44.23
N TYR A 379 5.02 -4.50 43.49
CA TYR A 379 4.90 -5.66 42.63
C TYR A 379 4.42 -6.91 43.35
N ASN A 380 5.03 -7.27 44.49
CA ASN A 380 4.66 -8.44 45.25
C ASN A 380 3.25 -8.33 45.86
N ALA A 381 2.81 -7.13 46.22
CA ALA A 381 1.43 -6.89 46.65
C ALA A 381 0.44 -7.18 45.52
N VAL A 382 0.71 -6.73 44.30
CA VAL A 382 -0.09 -7.03 43.10
C VAL A 382 -0.07 -8.54 42.81
N ALA A 383 1.12 -9.14 42.74
CA ALA A 383 1.27 -10.56 42.39
C ALA A 383 0.48 -11.48 43.39
N LYS A 384 0.43 -11.12 44.67
CA LYS A 384 -0.25 -11.89 45.71
C LYS A 384 -1.77 -11.97 45.56
N VAL A 385 -2.39 -10.97 44.94
CA VAL A 385 -3.86 -10.94 44.78
C VAL A 385 -4.33 -11.60 43.49
N VAL A 386 -3.42 -11.99 42.61
CA VAL A 386 -3.74 -12.74 41.38
C VAL A 386 -3.79 -14.24 41.73
N THR A 387 -4.96 -14.82 41.63
CA THR A 387 -5.20 -16.23 41.99
C THR A 387 -5.32 -17.12 40.76
N ASN A 388 -5.39 -18.43 40.95
CA ASN A 388 -5.62 -19.40 39.89
C ASN A 388 -6.96 -19.22 39.16
N ASP A 389 -7.91 -18.50 39.75
CA ASP A 389 -9.19 -18.12 39.11
C ASP A 389 -8.96 -17.30 37.83
N TYR A 390 -7.73 -16.73 37.65
CA TYR A 390 -7.30 -16.06 36.43
C TYR A 390 -7.42 -16.98 35.22
N TYR A 391 -7.06 -18.23 35.34
CA TYR A 391 -7.10 -19.20 34.21
C TYR A 391 -8.53 -19.54 33.78
N ASP A 392 -9.48 -19.49 34.72
CA ASP A 392 -10.90 -19.75 34.47
C ASP A 392 -11.70 -18.50 34.07
N ASN A 393 -11.00 -17.39 33.87
CA ASN A 393 -11.59 -16.06 33.61
C ASN A 393 -12.52 -15.57 34.73
N LYS A 394 -12.28 -16.04 35.96
CA LYS A 394 -13.08 -15.74 37.17
C LYS A 394 -12.37 -14.80 38.14
N TRP A 395 -11.09 -14.53 37.94
CA TRP A 395 -10.37 -13.60 38.80
C TRP A 395 -10.92 -12.19 38.63
N GLU A 396 -11.23 -11.54 39.76
CA GLU A 396 -11.74 -10.17 39.79
C GLU A 396 -10.74 -9.24 40.47
N LEU A 397 -10.83 -7.95 40.10
CA LEU A 397 -10.04 -6.91 40.74
C LEU A 397 -10.39 -6.85 42.25
N PRO A 398 -9.39 -6.57 43.12
CA PRO A 398 -9.66 -6.27 44.53
C PRO A 398 -10.70 -5.16 44.68
N ALA A 399 -11.62 -5.28 45.65
CA ALA A 399 -12.66 -4.28 45.90
C ALA A 399 -12.08 -2.88 46.19
N ASP A 400 -10.91 -2.82 46.87
CA ASP A 400 -10.15 -1.58 47.08
C ASP A 400 -8.87 -1.59 46.26
N THR A 401 -8.95 -1.03 45.06
CA THR A 401 -7.76 -0.88 44.19
C THR A 401 -6.86 0.29 44.61
N LYS A 402 -7.37 1.24 45.44
CA LYS A 402 -6.59 2.38 45.94
C LYS A 402 -5.40 1.95 46.80
N ALA A 403 -5.49 0.79 47.44
CA ALA A 403 -4.34 0.23 48.18
C ALA A 403 -3.10 0.00 47.30
N PHE A 404 -3.29 -0.12 45.98
CA PHE A 404 -2.25 -0.37 45.00
C PHE A 404 -1.84 0.92 44.23
N ASP A 405 -2.39 2.08 44.51
CA ASP A 405 -2.04 3.38 43.90
C ASP A 405 -0.67 3.92 44.35
N LYS A 406 0.23 3.00 44.63
CA LYS A 406 1.65 3.30 44.91
C LYS A 406 2.46 3.14 43.60
N LYS A 407 3.51 3.94 43.51
CA LYS A 407 4.43 3.86 42.39
C LYS A 407 5.02 2.46 42.26
N LEU A 408 4.73 1.79 41.14
CA LEU A 408 5.33 0.51 40.77
C LEU A 408 6.67 0.73 40.04
N PHE A 409 6.69 1.68 39.12
CA PHE A 409 7.89 2.22 38.46
C PHE A 409 7.60 3.61 37.88
N ALA A 410 8.58 4.22 37.26
CA ALA A 410 8.37 5.43 36.45
C ALA A 410 9.11 5.32 35.12
N VAL A 411 8.54 5.92 34.10
CA VAL A 411 9.19 6.13 32.80
C VAL A 411 9.46 7.64 32.73
N SER A 412 10.69 8.03 32.97
CA SER A 412 11.07 9.45 33.12
C SER A 412 10.18 10.15 34.18
N ASP A 413 9.34 11.08 33.79
CA ASP A 413 8.42 11.83 34.65
C ASP A 413 7.06 11.15 34.87
N LYS A 414 6.70 10.15 34.03
CA LYS A 414 5.43 9.43 34.11
C LYS A 414 5.48 8.34 35.18
N VAL A 415 4.70 8.49 36.26
CA VAL A 415 4.54 7.47 37.30
C VAL A 415 3.53 6.43 36.84
N VAL A 416 3.89 5.14 36.97
CA VAL A 416 3.03 3.98 36.74
C VAL A 416 2.80 3.26 38.06
N THR A 417 1.53 3.02 38.41
CA THR A 417 1.13 2.48 39.73
C THR A 417 0.84 0.99 39.67
N GLY A 418 0.75 0.36 40.83
CA GLY A 418 0.28 -1.03 40.96
C GLY A 418 -1.16 -1.22 40.47
N THR A 419 -2.01 -0.19 40.64
CA THR A 419 -3.39 -0.21 40.11
C THR A 419 -3.41 -0.28 38.59
N ASN A 420 -2.50 0.45 37.89
CA ASN A 420 -2.38 0.36 36.43
C ASN A 420 -2.03 -1.07 36.02
N PHE A 421 -1.15 -1.74 36.73
CA PHE A 421 -0.78 -3.12 36.43
C PHE A 421 -1.90 -4.11 36.74
N LEU A 422 -2.68 -3.93 37.81
CA LEU A 422 -3.88 -4.73 38.09
C LEU A 422 -4.91 -4.64 36.96
N ILE A 423 -5.19 -3.43 36.50
CA ILE A 423 -6.11 -3.19 35.36
C ILE A 423 -5.59 -3.88 34.09
N TYR A 424 -4.30 -3.76 33.83
CA TYR A 424 -3.65 -4.45 32.71
C TYR A 424 -3.84 -5.97 32.79
N LEU A 425 -3.55 -6.58 33.94
CA LEU A 425 -3.74 -8.01 34.16
C LEU A 425 -5.20 -8.44 33.94
N LYS A 426 -6.17 -7.66 34.40
CA LYS A 426 -7.61 -7.94 34.17
C LYS A 426 -7.95 -7.88 32.66
N THR A 427 -7.34 -6.96 31.91
CA THR A 427 -7.53 -6.88 30.47
C THR A 427 -6.91 -8.09 29.75
N GLN A 428 -5.71 -8.50 30.16
CA GLN A 428 -5.01 -9.65 29.56
C GLN A 428 -5.67 -11.00 29.91
N GLN A 429 -6.43 -11.09 30.99
CA GLN A 429 -7.14 -12.31 31.36
C GLN A 429 -8.05 -12.85 30.26
N LYS A 430 -8.69 -11.95 29.49
CA LYS A 430 -9.56 -12.30 28.36
C LYS A 430 -8.82 -12.97 27.19
N ALA A 431 -7.51 -12.85 27.14
CA ALA A 431 -6.68 -13.47 26.11
C ALA A 431 -6.46 -14.99 26.34
N GLY A 432 -6.91 -15.54 27.46
CA GLY A 432 -6.86 -16.99 27.75
C GLY A 432 -5.44 -17.54 27.88
N ILE A 433 -4.48 -16.76 28.41
CA ILE A 433 -3.09 -17.20 28.59
C ILE A 433 -3.03 -18.31 29.64
N THR A 434 -2.50 -19.48 29.28
CA THR A 434 -2.41 -20.69 30.11
C THR A 434 -1.04 -20.89 30.78
N LEU A 435 -0.16 -19.89 30.76
CA LEU A 435 1.19 -19.97 31.32
C LEU A 435 1.17 -20.25 32.84
N LYS A 436 1.71 -21.39 33.24
CA LYS A 436 1.78 -21.81 34.66
C LYS A 436 3.22 -21.84 35.18
N PRO A 437 3.46 -21.65 36.47
CA PRO A 437 2.50 -21.27 37.54
C PRO A 437 2.08 -19.79 37.43
N ILE A 438 1.08 -19.40 38.26
CA ILE A 438 0.52 -18.03 38.26
C ILE A 438 1.59 -16.94 38.47
N ALA A 439 2.61 -17.21 39.28
CA ALA A 439 3.72 -16.28 39.47
C ALA A 439 4.47 -15.99 38.17
N LYS A 440 4.69 -17.02 37.32
CA LYS A 440 5.34 -16.86 36.02
C LYS A 440 4.46 -16.08 35.02
N LEU A 441 3.14 -16.32 35.07
CA LEU A 441 2.16 -15.57 34.29
C LEU A 441 2.20 -14.09 34.66
N VAL A 442 2.19 -13.75 35.95
CA VAL A 442 2.23 -12.37 36.43
C VAL A 442 3.54 -11.70 36.04
N ASP A 443 4.67 -12.40 36.18
CA ASP A 443 5.98 -11.85 35.81
C ASP A 443 6.07 -11.60 34.29
N THR A 444 5.63 -12.55 33.47
CA THR A 444 5.60 -12.39 31.99
C THR A 444 4.70 -11.21 31.59
N ASN A 445 3.53 -11.06 32.20
CA ASN A 445 2.66 -9.92 31.94
C ASN A 445 3.26 -8.60 32.44
N TYR A 446 4.04 -8.63 33.55
CA TYR A 446 4.75 -7.45 34.01
C TYR A 446 5.78 -6.96 32.98
N GLN A 447 6.57 -7.85 32.39
CA GLN A 447 7.53 -7.48 31.35
C GLN A 447 6.82 -6.85 30.13
N LYS A 448 5.74 -7.49 29.65
CA LYS A 448 4.93 -6.95 28.56
C LYS A 448 4.33 -5.58 28.91
N PHE A 449 3.84 -5.43 30.12
CA PHE A 449 3.28 -4.18 30.61
C PHE A 449 4.34 -3.05 30.62
N VAL A 450 5.56 -3.35 31.09
CA VAL A 450 6.67 -2.39 31.05
C VAL A 450 7.00 -1.99 29.61
N ASP A 451 7.11 -2.96 28.70
CA ASP A 451 7.40 -2.71 27.27
C ASP A 451 6.32 -1.80 26.65
N GLU A 452 5.04 -2.06 26.94
CA GLU A 452 3.93 -1.23 26.45
C GLU A 452 3.97 0.20 27.03
N GLN A 453 4.28 0.35 28.34
CA GLN A 453 4.40 1.67 28.97
C GLN A 453 5.61 2.47 28.41
N LEU A 454 6.74 1.80 28.15
CA LEU A 454 7.90 2.38 27.52
C LEU A 454 7.58 2.84 26.11
N THR A 455 6.95 1.99 25.32
CA THR A 455 6.55 2.30 23.92
C THR A 455 5.54 3.43 23.88
N ALA A 456 4.53 3.43 24.78
CA ALA A 456 3.56 4.50 24.87
C ALA A 456 4.20 5.84 25.22
N TYR A 457 5.06 5.86 26.25
CA TYR A 457 5.80 7.07 26.62
C TYR A 457 6.66 7.60 25.47
N TYR A 458 7.43 6.72 24.83
CA TYR A 458 8.26 7.07 23.68
C TYR A 458 7.43 7.64 22.53
N THR A 459 6.30 7.00 22.23
CA THR A 459 5.37 7.45 21.16
C THR A 459 4.81 8.83 21.47
N ASP A 460 4.43 9.08 22.73
CA ASP A 460 3.89 10.38 23.14
C ASP A 460 4.92 11.52 23.04
N HIS A 461 6.23 11.19 23.13
CA HIS A 461 7.34 12.15 23.14
C HIS A 461 8.11 12.24 21.81
N LEU A 462 7.64 11.62 20.71
CA LEU A 462 8.33 11.66 19.42
C LEU A 462 8.57 13.08 18.91
N GLU A 463 7.64 14.01 19.13
CA GLU A 463 7.80 15.42 18.72
C GLU A 463 8.91 16.15 19.49
N THR A 464 9.16 15.75 20.73
CA THR A 464 10.25 16.32 21.55
C THR A 464 11.61 15.69 21.20
N GLU A 465 11.61 14.41 20.83
CA GLU A 465 12.83 13.65 20.58
C GLU A 465 13.37 13.78 19.16
N PHE A 466 12.47 13.98 18.19
CA PHE A 466 12.81 14.01 16.76
C PHE A 466 12.33 15.31 16.13
N PRO A 467 13.23 16.27 15.90
CA PRO A 467 12.88 17.53 15.24
C PRO A 467 12.20 17.33 13.88
N GLU A 468 12.62 16.31 13.12
CA GLU A 468 11.99 15.97 11.83
C GLU A 468 10.55 15.47 11.98
N PHE A 469 10.24 14.72 13.04
CA PHE A 469 8.86 14.31 13.34
C PHE A 469 8.02 15.53 13.72
N SER A 470 8.53 16.40 14.61
CA SER A 470 7.86 17.64 14.99
C SER A 470 7.57 18.53 13.77
N ASN A 471 8.56 18.72 12.91
CA ASN A 471 8.43 19.53 11.70
C ASN A 471 7.32 19.02 10.77
N VAL A 472 7.28 17.71 10.53
CA VAL A 472 6.23 17.10 9.69
C VAL A 472 4.85 17.25 10.34
N MET A 473 4.76 17.08 11.66
CA MET A 473 3.50 17.27 12.40
C MET A 473 3.03 18.72 12.35
N ASP A 474 3.94 19.69 12.47
CA ASP A 474 3.61 21.12 12.36
C ASP A 474 3.09 21.48 10.97
N GLU A 475 3.76 21.00 9.91
CA GLU A 475 3.30 21.18 8.53
C GLU A 475 1.91 20.57 8.29
N TYR A 476 1.65 19.40 8.87
CA TYR A 476 0.34 18.76 8.74
C TYR A 476 -0.75 19.49 9.51
N ARG A 477 -0.47 19.96 10.74
CA ARG A 477 -1.36 20.83 11.52
C ARG A 477 -1.75 22.08 10.74
N ASP A 478 -0.75 22.77 10.22
CA ASP A 478 -0.95 23.97 9.44
C ASP A 478 -1.73 23.69 8.15
N GLY A 479 -1.44 22.58 7.47
CA GLY A 479 -2.13 22.16 6.26
C GLY A 479 -3.62 21.89 6.49
N LEU A 480 -3.99 21.21 7.58
CA LEU A 480 -5.39 20.98 7.95
C LEU A 480 -6.11 22.31 8.26
N LEU A 481 -5.47 23.17 9.06
CA LEU A 481 -6.03 24.48 9.40
C LEU A 481 -6.23 25.34 8.15
N LEU A 482 -5.27 25.34 7.24
CA LEU A 482 -5.37 26.09 5.99
C LEU A 482 -6.53 25.57 5.12
N PHE A 483 -6.66 24.24 5.03
CA PHE A 483 -7.75 23.62 4.26
C PHE A 483 -9.12 24.01 4.79
N ASP A 484 -9.36 23.84 6.09
CA ASP A 484 -10.64 24.16 6.73
C ASP A 484 -10.96 25.66 6.61
N LEU A 485 -9.93 26.51 6.74
CA LEU A 485 -10.07 27.95 6.60
C LEU A 485 -10.41 28.35 5.16
N MET A 486 -9.72 27.77 4.17
CA MET A 486 -9.96 28.01 2.74
C MET A 486 -11.36 27.54 2.32
N GLU A 487 -11.78 26.37 2.82
CA GLU A 487 -13.12 25.85 2.57
C GLU A 487 -14.18 26.87 3.04
N LYS A 488 -14.05 27.37 4.26
CA LYS A 488 -15.02 28.26 4.88
C LYS A 488 -15.00 29.68 4.30
N GLU A 489 -13.84 30.29 4.23
CA GLU A 489 -13.69 31.72 3.91
C GLU A 489 -13.65 31.99 2.40
N ILE A 490 -13.31 31.03 1.59
CA ILE A 490 -13.13 31.17 0.14
C ILE A 490 -14.12 30.30 -0.64
N TRP A 491 -14.04 28.99 -0.51
CA TRP A 491 -14.78 28.09 -1.41
C TRP A 491 -16.28 28.08 -1.14
N ASP A 492 -16.71 28.05 0.11
CA ASP A 492 -18.13 28.12 0.45
C ASP A 492 -18.66 29.53 0.28
N ARG A 493 -17.88 30.55 0.66
CA ARG A 493 -18.24 31.92 0.45
C ARG A 493 -18.44 32.24 -1.03
N SER A 494 -17.57 31.80 -1.92
CA SER A 494 -17.68 32.02 -3.37
C SER A 494 -18.98 31.46 -3.98
N LYS A 495 -19.60 30.47 -3.33
CA LYS A 495 -20.86 29.83 -3.76
C LYS A 495 -22.09 30.43 -3.06
N THR A 496 -21.93 30.84 -1.81
CA THR A 496 -23.06 31.26 -0.93
C THR A 496 -23.25 32.78 -0.88
N ASP A 497 -22.19 33.56 -1.08
CA ASP A 497 -22.25 35.04 -1.13
C ASP A 497 -22.81 35.49 -2.47
N THR A 498 -24.13 35.38 -2.64
CA THR A 498 -24.84 35.79 -3.87
C THR A 498 -24.73 37.28 -4.15
N ILE A 499 -24.61 38.13 -3.10
CA ILE A 499 -24.49 39.59 -3.24
C ILE A 499 -23.10 39.96 -3.73
N GLY A 500 -22.04 39.40 -3.12
CA GLY A 500 -20.67 39.64 -3.53
C GLY A 500 -20.40 39.08 -4.93
N LEU A 501 -20.87 37.87 -5.23
CA LEU A 501 -20.77 37.26 -6.54
C LEU A 501 -21.40 38.10 -7.64
N LYS A 502 -22.62 38.60 -7.37
CA LYS A 502 -23.33 39.50 -8.31
C LYS A 502 -22.57 40.80 -8.52
N LYS A 503 -22.11 41.46 -7.46
CA LYS A 503 -21.32 42.70 -7.52
C LYS A 503 -20.01 42.47 -8.30
N PHE A 504 -19.31 41.36 -8.08
CA PHE A 504 -18.11 41.00 -8.80
C PHE A 504 -18.39 40.82 -10.28
N TYR A 505 -19.44 40.06 -10.65
CA TYR A 505 -19.88 39.92 -12.03
C TYR A 505 -20.23 41.26 -12.67
N ASP A 506 -21.04 42.09 -11.99
CA ASP A 506 -21.48 43.37 -12.52
C ASP A 506 -20.31 44.33 -12.83
N ASN A 507 -19.22 44.26 -12.04
CA ASN A 507 -18.00 45.04 -12.27
C ASN A 507 -17.10 44.46 -13.39
N GLN A 508 -17.33 43.25 -13.80
CA GLN A 508 -16.46 42.54 -14.77
C GLN A 508 -17.24 41.95 -15.96
N LYS A 509 -18.43 42.46 -16.27
CA LYS A 509 -19.28 41.99 -17.38
C LYS A 509 -18.54 41.92 -18.72
N PHE A 510 -17.60 42.86 -18.94
CA PHE A 510 -16.78 42.91 -20.14
C PHE A 510 -15.90 41.66 -20.36
N VAL A 511 -15.64 40.88 -19.32
CA VAL A 511 -14.88 39.61 -19.40
C VAL A 511 -15.78 38.44 -19.83
N TYR A 512 -17.07 38.52 -19.55
CA TYR A 512 -18.04 37.46 -19.78
C TYR A 512 -18.87 37.73 -21.01
N GLN A 513 -18.26 37.53 -22.18
CA GLN A 513 -18.89 37.84 -23.46
C GLN A 513 -19.17 36.56 -24.26
N TRP A 514 -20.33 36.54 -24.91
CA TRP A 514 -20.59 35.63 -26.01
C TRP A 514 -19.90 36.15 -27.26
N LYS A 515 -19.24 35.26 -28.01
CA LYS A 515 -18.97 35.49 -29.42
C LYS A 515 -20.27 35.38 -30.23
N ASN A 516 -20.21 35.66 -31.54
CA ASN A 516 -21.36 35.33 -32.40
C ASN A 516 -21.68 33.83 -32.24
N ARG A 517 -22.98 33.51 -32.21
CA ARG A 517 -23.47 32.15 -32.07
C ARG A 517 -24.47 31.85 -33.16
N VAL A 518 -24.57 30.57 -33.50
CA VAL A 518 -25.58 30.08 -34.45
C VAL A 518 -26.35 28.93 -33.85
N ASP A 519 -27.65 28.98 -33.97
CA ASP A 519 -28.53 27.85 -33.74
C ASP A 519 -28.60 27.06 -35.04
N VAL A 520 -28.11 25.81 -35.02
CA VAL A 520 -27.87 25.04 -36.25
C VAL A 520 -28.30 23.59 -36.13
N VAL A 521 -28.61 23.02 -37.28
CA VAL A 521 -28.62 21.59 -37.55
C VAL A 521 -27.47 21.28 -38.50
N ILE A 522 -26.54 20.46 -38.07
CA ILE A 522 -25.39 20.04 -38.85
C ILE A 522 -25.59 18.59 -39.27
N ALA A 523 -25.42 18.25 -40.55
CA ALA A 523 -25.32 16.87 -41.00
C ALA A 523 -23.90 16.64 -41.54
N SER A 524 -23.31 15.50 -41.21
CA SER A 524 -21.97 15.09 -41.62
C SER A 524 -21.96 13.66 -42.21
N SER A 525 -21.17 13.41 -43.22
CA SER A 525 -20.96 12.10 -43.83
C SER A 525 -19.62 12.08 -44.58
N THR A 526 -19.01 10.93 -44.74
CA THR A 526 -17.90 10.69 -45.67
C THR A 526 -18.35 10.53 -47.12
N ASN A 527 -19.67 10.42 -47.35
CA ASN A 527 -20.27 10.21 -48.67
C ASN A 527 -20.96 11.49 -49.17
N LEU A 528 -20.44 12.09 -50.26
CA LEU A 528 -20.97 13.31 -50.85
C LEU A 528 -22.44 13.20 -51.29
N ASP A 529 -22.87 12.05 -51.85
CA ASP A 529 -24.25 11.88 -52.34
C ASP A 529 -25.25 11.79 -51.19
N ILE A 530 -24.84 11.24 -50.06
CA ILE A 530 -25.65 11.23 -48.82
C ILE A 530 -25.81 12.68 -48.33
N ILE A 531 -24.76 13.49 -48.32
CA ILE A 531 -24.86 14.90 -47.89
C ILE A 531 -25.69 15.73 -48.83
N LYS A 532 -25.62 15.52 -50.15
CA LYS A 532 -26.55 16.16 -51.10
C LYS A 532 -28.03 15.86 -50.82
N LYS A 533 -28.34 14.59 -50.47
CA LYS A 533 -29.70 14.21 -50.05
C LYS A 533 -30.07 14.89 -48.72
N ALA A 534 -29.18 14.90 -47.72
CA ALA A 534 -29.39 15.60 -46.48
C ALA A 534 -29.63 17.11 -46.68
N GLN A 535 -28.86 17.78 -47.58
CA GLN A 535 -29.06 19.17 -47.95
C GLN A 535 -30.44 19.43 -48.53
N LYS A 536 -30.90 18.56 -49.43
CA LYS A 536 -32.25 18.67 -50.02
C LYS A 536 -33.34 18.55 -48.95
N MET A 537 -33.20 17.60 -48.02
CA MET A 537 -34.13 17.41 -46.92
C MET A 537 -34.11 18.59 -45.94
N MET A 538 -32.94 19.16 -45.64
CA MET A 538 -32.80 20.37 -44.82
C MET A 538 -33.45 21.60 -45.50
N LYS A 539 -33.33 21.78 -46.79
CA LYS A 539 -34.04 22.82 -47.55
C LYS A 539 -35.55 22.68 -47.52
N GLN A 540 -36.06 21.44 -47.35
CA GLN A 540 -37.48 21.13 -47.16
C GLN A 540 -37.89 21.16 -45.67
N SER A 541 -36.98 21.60 -44.76
CA SER A 541 -37.21 21.68 -43.33
C SER A 541 -37.61 20.36 -42.67
N VAL A 542 -37.09 19.25 -43.16
CA VAL A 542 -37.25 17.91 -42.55
C VAL A 542 -36.49 17.88 -41.23
N ALA A 543 -37.08 17.35 -40.19
CA ALA A 543 -36.47 17.22 -38.87
C ALA A 543 -35.20 16.34 -38.89
N PRO A 544 -34.17 16.67 -38.08
CA PRO A 544 -32.89 15.95 -38.05
C PRO A 544 -33.01 14.44 -37.83
N GLU A 545 -33.92 14.02 -36.97
CA GLU A 545 -34.21 12.60 -36.69
C GLU A 545 -34.71 11.89 -37.95
N LYS A 546 -35.63 12.49 -38.69
CA LYS A 546 -36.15 11.93 -39.95
C LYS A 546 -35.10 11.91 -41.05
N ILE A 547 -34.13 12.83 -41.05
CA ILE A 547 -32.99 12.79 -41.97
C ILE A 547 -32.10 11.57 -41.63
N LYS A 548 -31.86 11.29 -40.37
CA LYS A 548 -31.15 10.09 -39.95
C LYS A 548 -31.89 8.81 -40.35
N GLU A 549 -33.15 8.73 -40.06
CA GLU A 549 -33.98 7.57 -40.40
C GLU A 549 -34.00 7.29 -41.90
N ALA A 550 -34.18 8.33 -42.71
CA ALA A 550 -34.27 8.20 -44.16
C ALA A 550 -32.96 7.84 -44.87
N LEU A 551 -31.79 8.28 -44.28
CA LEU A 551 -30.50 8.14 -44.94
C LEU A 551 -29.62 7.07 -44.30
N ASN A 552 -29.98 6.53 -43.13
CA ASN A 552 -29.27 5.43 -42.46
C ASN A 552 -30.08 4.13 -42.62
N PRO A 553 -29.65 3.17 -43.44
CA PRO A 553 -30.24 1.84 -43.47
C PRO A 553 -29.98 1.12 -42.13
N LYS A 554 -30.80 0.07 -41.83
CA LYS A 554 -30.80 -0.63 -40.53
C LYS A 554 -29.42 -1.04 -40.04
N ASP A 555 -28.46 -1.29 -40.95
CA ASP A 555 -27.15 -1.86 -40.62
C ASP A 555 -25.96 -0.89 -40.82
N LYS A 556 -26.20 0.37 -41.21
CA LYS A 556 -25.14 1.32 -41.51
C LYS A 556 -25.50 2.75 -41.11
N VAL A 557 -24.61 3.45 -40.45
CA VAL A 557 -24.74 4.87 -40.17
C VAL A 557 -23.98 5.64 -41.26
N LEU A 558 -24.70 6.23 -42.20
CA LEU A 558 -24.14 6.98 -43.33
C LEU A 558 -24.16 8.49 -43.11
N VAL A 559 -25.07 8.98 -42.26
CA VAL A 559 -25.14 10.40 -41.88
C VAL A 559 -25.30 10.56 -40.37
N MET A 560 -24.55 11.49 -39.81
CA MET A 560 -24.75 11.95 -38.43
C MET A 560 -25.38 13.34 -38.48
N THR A 561 -26.24 13.65 -37.49
CA THR A 561 -26.76 15.00 -37.31
C THR A 561 -26.44 15.48 -35.90
N ASN A 562 -26.07 16.75 -35.78
CA ASN A 562 -25.88 17.46 -34.53
C ASN A 562 -26.70 18.74 -34.54
N THR A 563 -27.32 19.06 -33.40
CA THR A 563 -28.20 20.23 -33.25
C THR A 563 -27.80 20.99 -32.00
N GLY A 564 -27.76 22.29 -32.09
CA GLY A 564 -27.46 23.11 -30.90
C GLY A 564 -27.11 24.55 -31.27
N VAL A 565 -26.86 25.33 -30.22
CA VAL A 565 -26.34 26.69 -30.33
C VAL A 565 -24.83 26.63 -30.08
N PHE A 566 -24.05 27.03 -31.07
CA PHE A 566 -22.58 26.99 -30.99
C PHE A 566 -21.99 28.38 -31.21
N GLU A 567 -20.90 28.67 -30.47
CA GLU A 567 -20.11 29.90 -30.67
C GLU A 567 -19.23 29.82 -31.90
N GLU A 568 -18.92 30.95 -32.47
CA GLU A 568 -17.89 31.14 -33.49
C GLU A 568 -16.54 30.61 -33.03
N GLY A 569 -15.96 29.69 -33.86
CA GLY A 569 -14.73 28.98 -33.53
C GLY A 569 -14.93 27.69 -32.71
N SER A 570 -16.18 27.25 -32.49
CA SER A 570 -16.47 25.93 -31.91
C SER A 570 -16.02 24.81 -32.86
N ASP A 571 -15.33 23.78 -32.33
CA ASP A 571 -14.93 22.59 -33.08
C ASP A 571 -16.13 21.76 -33.60
N ALA A 572 -17.34 22.02 -33.10
CA ALA A 572 -18.56 21.40 -33.58
C ALA A 572 -19.07 22.00 -34.87
N LEU A 573 -18.60 23.20 -35.25
CA LEU A 573 -18.98 23.89 -36.48
C LEU A 573 -17.92 23.65 -37.57
N PRO A 574 -18.33 23.49 -38.86
CA PRO A 574 -17.41 23.57 -39.98
C PRO A 574 -16.68 24.89 -39.98
N LYS A 575 -15.35 24.89 -40.16
CA LYS A 575 -14.49 26.08 -40.04
C LYS A 575 -14.82 27.21 -41.02
N THR A 576 -15.38 26.87 -42.20
CA THR A 576 -15.75 27.82 -43.22
C THR A 576 -17.26 28.13 -43.25
N LEU A 577 -18.00 27.74 -42.21
CA LEU A 577 -19.42 28.03 -42.10
C LEU A 577 -19.65 29.54 -42.01
N LYS A 578 -20.47 30.09 -42.92
CA LYS A 578 -20.96 31.46 -42.83
C LYS A 578 -22.14 31.53 -41.86
N PHE A 579 -22.17 32.53 -41.01
CA PHE A 579 -23.24 32.77 -40.05
C PHE A 579 -24.41 33.55 -40.70
N GLU A 580 -25.09 32.85 -41.62
CA GLU A 580 -26.24 33.38 -42.35
C GLU A 580 -27.38 32.40 -42.26
N VAL A 581 -28.63 32.89 -41.97
CA VAL A 581 -29.82 32.04 -41.85
C VAL A 581 -30.06 31.35 -43.16
N GLY A 582 -30.23 30.03 -43.13
CA GLY A 582 -30.48 29.21 -44.28
C GLY A 582 -29.71 27.90 -44.26
N VAL A 583 -29.72 27.19 -45.38
CA VAL A 583 -28.97 25.94 -45.58
C VAL A 583 -27.68 26.23 -46.34
N SER A 584 -26.56 25.91 -45.73
CA SER A 584 -25.22 26.15 -46.31
C SER A 584 -24.99 25.38 -47.60
N ASP A 585 -23.99 25.82 -48.36
CA ASP A 585 -23.35 24.96 -49.33
C ASP A 585 -22.67 23.77 -48.62
N ILE A 586 -22.33 22.74 -49.38
CA ILE A 586 -21.63 21.60 -48.86
C ILE A 586 -20.17 21.97 -48.55
N ILE A 587 -19.75 21.83 -47.33
CA ILE A 587 -18.40 22.12 -46.85
C ILE A 587 -17.64 20.79 -46.75
N LYS A 588 -16.42 20.72 -47.32
CA LYS A 588 -15.54 19.57 -47.17
C LYS A 588 -14.41 19.88 -46.19
N GLU A 589 -14.28 19.06 -45.14
CA GLU A 589 -13.16 19.14 -44.19
C GLU A 589 -12.60 17.74 -43.95
N GLY A 590 -11.34 17.55 -44.34
CA GLY A 590 -10.74 16.21 -44.27
C GLY A 590 -11.52 15.21 -45.11
N ASP A 591 -11.88 14.10 -44.50
CA ASP A 591 -12.66 13.01 -45.12
C ASP A 591 -14.18 13.20 -45.06
N TYR A 592 -14.63 14.30 -44.40
CA TYR A 592 -16.05 14.53 -44.17
C TYR A 592 -16.60 15.66 -45.06
N TYR A 593 -17.85 15.48 -45.46
CA TYR A 593 -18.69 16.51 -46.01
C TYR A 593 -19.75 16.93 -45.00
N PHE A 594 -19.94 18.23 -44.86
CA PHE A 594 -20.89 18.85 -43.96
C PHE A 594 -21.93 19.66 -44.71
N VAL A 595 -23.15 19.67 -44.23
CA VAL A 595 -24.16 20.66 -44.58
C VAL A 595 -24.82 21.15 -43.30
N THR A 596 -24.99 22.46 -43.19
CA THR A 596 -25.52 23.09 -41.98
C THR A 596 -26.74 23.92 -42.31
N LYS A 597 -27.83 23.69 -41.56
CA LYS A 597 -28.99 24.58 -41.58
C LYS A 597 -28.86 25.54 -40.39
N VAL A 598 -28.60 26.81 -40.66
CA VAL A 598 -28.62 27.88 -39.63
C VAL A 598 -30.08 28.33 -39.45
N ASN A 599 -30.62 28.06 -38.27
CA ASN A 599 -31.98 28.44 -37.90
C ASN A 599 -32.00 29.92 -37.45
N LYS A 600 -30.98 30.35 -36.67
CA LYS A 600 -30.89 31.68 -36.11
C LYS A 600 -29.42 32.08 -35.89
N VAL A 601 -29.12 33.34 -36.15
CA VAL A 601 -27.84 33.97 -35.77
C VAL A 601 -28.07 34.78 -34.52
N LEU A 602 -27.25 34.56 -33.50
CA LEU A 602 -27.26 35.27 -32.24
C LEU A 602 -25.97 36.09 -32.16
N PRO A 603 -26.08 37.45 -32.10
CA PRO A 603 -24.90 38.30 -32.09
C PRO A 603 -24.09 38.10 -30.81
N ALA A 604 -22.82 38.55 -30.86
CA ALA A 604 -21.97 38.71 -29.68
C ALA A 604 -22.65 39.62 -28.66
N GLY A 605 -22.41 39.40 -27.40
CA GLY A 605 -23.03 40.17 -26.32
C GLY A 605 -22.67 39.64 -24.94
N GLU A 606 -23.12 40.33 -23.91
CA GLU A 606 -22.86 39.92 -22.52
C GLU A 606 -23.57 38.61 -22.17
N LYS A 607 -22.82 37.72 -21.54
CA LYS A 607 -23.40 36.50 -20.89
C LYS A 607 -24.10 36.96 -19.63
N THR A 608 -25.31 36.49 -19.39
CA THR A 608 -25.95 36.68 -18.08
C THR A 608 -25.17 35.92 -17.00
N LEU A 609 -25.34 36.33 -15.73
CA LEU A 609 -24.70 35.65 -14.62
C LEU A 609 -25.02 34.15 -14.61
N GLU A 610 -26.25 33.74 -14.90
CA GLU A 610 -26.65 32.34 -14.94
C GLU A 610 -25.96 31.57 -16.08
N GLU A 611 -25.74 32.18 -17.24
CA GLU A 611 -25.05 31.56 -18.39
C GLU A 611 -23.56 31.36 -18.16
N CYS A 612 -22.93 32.13 -17.27
CA CYS A 612 -21.48 32.04 -16.98
C CYS A 612 -21.17 31.76 -15.50
N LYS A 613 -22.18 31.39 -14.69
CA LYS A 613 -22.08 31.27 -13.24
C LYS A 613 -20.89 30.45 -12.75
N GLY A 614 -20.60 29.31 -13.37
CA GLY A 614 -19.47 28.47 -13.00
C GLY A 614 -18.12 29.18 -13.18
N LYS A 615 -17.96 29.92 -14.28
CA LYS A 615 -16.76 30.72 -14.52
C LYS A 615 -16.66 31.88 -13.54
N VAL A 616 -17.78 32.62 -13.33
CA VAL A 616 -17.81 33.72 -12.38
C VAL A 616 -17.50 33.30 -10.96
N ILE A 617 -17.98 32.13 -10.51
CA ILE A 617 -17.62 31.56 -9.20
C ILE A 617 -16.13 31.32 -9.09
N ASN A 618 -15.49 30.72 -10.12
CA ASN A 618 -14.06 30.49 -10.12
C ASN A 618 -13.24 31.78 -10.09
N ASP A 619 -13.63 32.75 -10.92
CA ASP A 619 -12.94 34.04 -10.98
C ASP A 619 -13.15 34.85 -9.67
N TYR A 620 -14.35 34.77 -9.07
CA TYR A 620 -14.65 35.36 -7.76
C TYR A 620 -13.87 34.72 -6.63
N GLN A 621 -13.70 33.40 -6.70
CA GLN A 621 -12.87 32.68 -5.75
C GLN A 621 -11.42 33.17 -5.77
N GLN A 622 -10.84 33.35 -6.97
CA GLN A 622 -9.48 33.91 -7.12
C GLN A 622 -9.42 35.35 -6.61
N TYR A 623 -10.43 36.17 -6.90
CA TYR A 623 -10.52 37.52 -6.39
C TYR A 623 -10.57 37.56 -4.86
N LEU A 624 -11.38 36.73 -4.23
CA LEU A 624 -11.43 36.61 -2.78
C LEU A 624 -10.06 36.21 -2.21
N GLU A 625 -9.40 35.23 -2.80
CA GLU A 625 -8.10 34.75 -2.34
C GLU A 625 -6.99 35.83 -2.43
N GLN A 626 -6.93 36.54 -3.54
CA GLN A 626 -5.95 37.62 -3.76
C GLN A 626 -6.12 38.79 -2.79
N ASN A 627 -7.35 39.17 -2.55
CA ASN A 627 -7.62 40.32 -1.67
C ASN A 627 -7.54 39.97 -0.18
N TRP A 628 -7.74 38.71 0.15
CA TRP A 628 -7.81 38.26 1.54
C TRP A 628 -6.50 38.42 2.31
N VAL A 629 -5.35 38.19 1.69
CA VAL A 629 -4.05 38.39 2.35
C VAL A 629 -3.88 39.86 2.75
N GLU A 630 -4.32 40.80 1.90
CA GLU A 630 -4.26 42.23 2.21
C GLU A 630 -5.26 42.61 3.33
N GLU A 631 -6.42 41.97 3.40
CA GLU A 631 -7.34 42.10 4.52
C GLU A 631 -6.74 41.59 5.83
N LEU A 632 -6.08 40.40 5.78
CA LEU A 632 -5.38 39.83 6.93
C LEU A 632 -4.20 40.70 7.40
N LYS A 633 -3.44 41.31 6.50
CA LYS A 633 -2.39 42.28 6.84
C LYS A 633 -2.94 43.52 7.58
N LYS A 634 -4.22 43.89 7.39
CA LYS A 634 -4.89 44.95 8.14
C LYS A 634 -5.43 44.45 9.50
N GLU A 635 -5.76 43.16 9.60
CA GLU A 635 -6.30 42.57 10.83
C GLU A 635 -5.22 42.28 11.86
N PHE A 636 -4.01 41.91 11.40
CA PHE A 636 -2.90 41.49 12.25
C PHE A 636 -1.70 42.43 12.14
N THR A 637 -0.97 42.62 13.25
CA THR A 637 0.24 43.41 13.29
C THR A 637 1.45 42.58 12.87
N ILE A 638 2.10 42.95 11.76
CA ILE A 638 3.28 42.25 11.25
C ILE A 638 4.53 43.09 11.51
N LYS A 639 5.55 42.49 12.11
CA LYS A 639 6.85 43.13 12.30
C LYS A 639 7.92 42.21 11.68
N THR A 640 8.56 42.67 10.63
CA THR A 640 9.68 41.97 9.97
C THR A 640 11.03 42.43 10.49
N PHE A 641 12.06 41.56 10.37
CA PHE A 641 13.43 41.86 10.75
C PHE A 641 14.35 41.78 9.51
N PRO A 642 14.49 42.87 8.73
CA PRO A 642 15.22 42.88 7.47
C PRO A 642 16.67 42.40 7.57
N ASP A 643 17.39 42.78 8.65
CA ASP A 643 18.77 42.34 8.85
C ASP A 643 18.90 40.82 9.01
N VAL A 644 17.90 40.19 9.65
CA VAL A 644 17.85 38.73 9.78
C VAL A 644 17.59 38.11 8.40
N PHE A 645 16.65 38.68 7.64
CA PHE A 645 16.32 38.18 6.31
C PHE A 645 17.50 38.29 5.33
N GLU A 646 18.29 39.37 5.36
CA GLU A 646 19.48 39.51 4.51
C GLU A 646 20.56 38.46 4.87
N ARG A 647 20.66 38.01 6.14
CA ARG A 647 21.53 36.88 6.51
C ARG A 647 21.00 35.56 5.90
N VAL A 648 19.71 35.29 6.01
CA VAL A 648 19.08 34.12 5.43
C VAL A 648 19.26 34.05 3.92
N LYS A 649 19.09 35.19 3.21
CA LYS A 649 19.35 35.26 1.76
C LYS A 649 20.79 34.87 1.38
N LYS A 650 21.77 35.30 2.19
CA LYS A 650 23.18 34.93 1.95
C LYS A 650 23.47 33.46 2.19
N GLU A 651 22.77 32.85 3.16
CA GLU A 651 22.91 31.42 3.47
C GLU A 651 22.25 30.52 2.40
N LEU A 652 21.07 30.90 1.92
CA LEU A 652 20.31 30.11 0.93
C LEU A 652 20.80 30.27 -0.52
N LYS A 653 21.63 31.30 -0.80
CA LYS A 653 22.26 31.48 -2.13
C LYS A 653 23.61 30.75 -2.27
N LYS A 654 24.11 30.13 -1.20
CA LYS A 654 25.31 29.28 -1.23
C LYS A 654 24.94 27.83 -1.56
#